data_3d1d27822d3467c30f9b71aad8099fc6
#
_entry.id   3d1d27822d3467c30f9b71aad8099fc6
#
_cell.length_a   1.000
_cell.length_b   1.000
_cell.length_c   1.000
_cell.angle_alpha   90.00
_cell.angle_beta   90.00
_cell.angle_gamma   90.00
#
_symmetry.space_group_name_H-M   'P 1'
#
loop_
_entity.id
_entity.type
_entity.pdbx_description
1 polymer ?
#
loop_
_entity_poly.entity_id
_entity_poly.type
_entity_poly.pdbx_seq_one_letter_code
_entity_poly.pdbx_strand_id
1 'polypeptide(L)'
;SKQAFRDLEEQLLYVLDEKGHSVHLTDRGVEFMAPQDHDAFVLPDISIEIGRIEKDPEMTPEQKLLARQKIETEYALKSEKLNIVHQLLKAHALYEKDVNYVVQEGQVLIVDEFTGRTMHGRRWSEGLHQAVEAKEGVQVKGETQTLATITIQNYFRMYEKLAGMTGTAETEETEFFEIYKLEVAVIPTNQPMIRDDRHDLVYKTRREKYNAIVEETQRLHKLGFPVLVGTTSVDASETLARLFQRAGLTHNVLNAKYHQREAEIVALAGQPNAVTIATNMAGRGTDIKLGPGVTESKPSTVKDVDNKDVAVEECGGLHIIGSERHESRRIDRQLRGRSGRQGDPGASQFFLSLEDDLMRLFGSDRIARLMDRMGAQEGEMLTHPLITRSIEQAQKRVELQNFQSRKRLLEYDDVMNQQREVIYSLRSFALEGGEELKGEAVKMVQEAVARRVETALAGEEDPMDWDVALLRQDLLMHYLLTVPCFEEDGTRPPTITEAGEQTSAAGVKAFHAKFAALGEYSAQLLSLVMLNVLDEKWKDHLYDLDQLRNAIHYRSWGQKDPLLEYKSEAYTMFVDLMHDVHHTFAERFLRVQVVFDGQDPNSPNRGAPPPAPPAPKKRYNALGGVEIDGGGTGTDEVMDIGPGESPETSKAAVRRDPTIVGAGKGVRSLTPGGGAPGAGSGDWSNVGRNDPCPCGSGKKFKKCHGTNA
;
A
#
# COMPACT_ATOMS: atom_id res chain seq x y z
N SER A 1 -21.80 35.92 8.42
CA SER A 1 -21.27 36.56 7.22
C SER A 1 -19.80 36.20 7.06
N LYS A 2 -19.32 36.03 5.82
CA LYS A 2 -17.91 35.70 5.54
C LYS A 2 -16.90 36.67 6.16
N GLN A 3 -17.31 37.94 6.31
CA GLN A 3 -16.48 38.98 6.93
C GLN A 3 -16.27 38.73 8.43
N ALA A 4 -17.33 38.38 9.16
CA ALA A 4 -17.22 38.08 10.59
C ALA A 4 -16.35 36.80 10.89
N PHE A 5 -16.29 35.88 9.93
CA PHE A 5 -15.38 34.73 10.04
C PHE A 5 -13.91 35.17 9.88
N ARG A 6 -13.61 36.01 8.90
CA ARG A 6 -12.24 36.53 8.70
C ARG A 6 -11.78 37.37 9.91
N ASP A 7 -12.66 38.25 10.40
CA ASP A 7 -12.37 39.10 11.58
C ASP A 7 -12.11 38.24 12.84
N LEU A 8 -12.71 37.03 12.91
CA LEU A 8 -12.45 36.06 13.99
C LEU A 8 -11.14 35.30 13.77
N GLU A 9 -10.87 34.87 12.54
CA GLU A 9 -9.64 34.17 12.17
C GLU A 9 -8.40 35.03 12.46
N GLU A 10 -8.46 36.33 12.18
CA GLU A 10 -7.38 37.29 12.47
C GLU A 10 -7.09 37.45 13.97
N GLN A 11 -8.01 37.05 14.85
CA GLN A 11 -7.83 37.11 16.30
C GLN A 11 -7.27 35.82 16.92
N LEU A 12 -7.33 34.72 16.17
CA LEU A 12 -6.88 33.41 16.64
C LEU A 12 -5.39 33.22 16.37
N LEU A 13 -4.76 32.30 17.10
CA LEU A 13 -3.36 31.90 16.86
C LEU A 13 -3.24 30.84 15.78
N TYR A 14 -4.26 29.99 15.63
CA TYR A 14 -4.35 28.97 14.59
C TYR A 14 -5.81 28.65 14.27
N VAL A 15 -6.06 28.07 13.11
CA VAL A 15 -7.39 27.65 12.64
C VAL A 15 -7.35 26.13 12.35
N LEU A 16 -8.43 25.45 12.76
CA LEU A 16 -8.61 24.01 12.56
C LEU A 16 -9.63 23.75 11.46
N ASP A 17 -9.30 22.89 10.53
CA ASP A 17 -10.25 22.26 9.63
C ASP A 17 -10.38 20.77 10.00
N GLU A 18 -11.41 20.45 10.77
CA GLU A 18 -11.68 19.06 11.20
C GLU A 18 -11.99 18.14 10.01
N LYS A 19 -12.63 18.64 8.95
CA LYS A 19 -12.97 17.85 7.76
C LYS A 19 -11.76 17.54 6.89
N GLY A 20 -10.87 18.53 6.76
CA GLY A 20 -9.61 18.37 6.00
C GLY A 20 -8.47 17.82 6.83
N HIS A 21 -8.67 17.55 8.13
CA HIS A 21 -7.61 17.13 9.07
C HIS A 21 -6.36 18.02 8.99
N SER A 22 -6.57 19.34 8.84
CA SER A 22 -5.49 20.31 8.70
C SER A 22 -5.56 21.42 9.76
N VAL A 23 -4.38 21.96 10.05
CA VAL A 23 -4.19 23.06 10.99
C VAL A 23 -3.42 24.14 10.27
N HIS A 24 -3.89 25.38 10.35
CA HIS A 24 -3.21 26.52 9.75
C HIS A 24 -2.84 27.53 10.83
N LEU A 25 -1.57 27.90 10.86
CA LEU A 25 -1.08 28.96 11.73
C LEU A 25 -1.51 30.32 11.14
N THR A 26 -2.04 31.22 11.97
CA THR A 26 -2.39 32.58 11.54
C THR A 26 -1.18 33.51 11.68
N ASP A 27 -1.23 34.71 11.07
CA ASP A 27 -0.17 35.70 11.19
C ASP A 27 0.09 36.07 12.67
N ARG A 28 -0.95 36.16 13.46
CA ARG A 28 -0.85 36.39 14.91
C ARG A 28 -0.20 35.22 15.64
N GLY A 29 -0.43 33.99 15.16
CA GLY A 29 0.25 32.78 15.68
C GLY A 29 1.74 32.81 15.38
N VAL A 30 2.12 33.26 14.20
CA VAL A 30 3.52 33.44 13.80
C VAL A 30 4.20 34.52 14.68
N GLU A 31 3.56 35.65 14.87
CA GLU A 31 4.07 36.73 15.77
C GLU A 31 4.21 36.26 17.21
N PHE A 32 3.25 35.45 17.70
CA PHE A 32 3.33 34.89 19.05
C PHE A 32 4.50 33.92 19.24
N MET A 33 4.80 33.09 18.21
CA MET A 33 5.87 32.12 18.28
C MET A 33 7.25 32.72 18.07
N ALA A 34 7.39 33.73 17.26
CA ALA A 34 8.65 34.39 16.94
C ALA A 34 8.56 35.93 17.06
N PRO A 35 8.38 36.49 18.27
CA PRO A 35 8.18 37.91 18.45
C PRO A 35 9.39 38.79 18.08
N GLN A 36 10.57 38.20 17.92
CA GLN A 36 11.80 38.91 17.54
C GLN A 36 12.26 38.66 16.11
N ASP A 37 11.63 37.71 15.41
CA ASP A 37 11.99 37.29 14.05
C ASP A 37 10.73 36.97 13.24
N HIS A 38 10.11 38.01 12.70
CA HIS A 38 8.88 37.87 11.90
C HIS A 38 9.06 37.01 10.63
N ASP A 39 10.30 36.90 10.15
CA ASP A 39 10.61 36.13 8.94
C ASP A 39 10.93 34.63 9.23
N ALA A 40 10.93 34.23 10.50
CA ALA A 40 11.31 32.84 10.89
C ALA A 40 10.43 31.77 10.26
N PHE A 41 9.16 32.09 9.99
CA PHE A 41 8.16 31.18 9.40
C PHE A 41 7.65 31.64 8.03
N VAL A 42 8.29 32.66 7.43
CA VAL A 42 7.98 33.10 6.07
C VAL A 42 8.93 32.43 5.10
N LEU A 43 8.37 31.63 4.19
CA LEU A 43 9.17 30.97 3.15
C LEU A 43 9.54 31.98 2.07
N PRO A 44 10.83 32.12 1.72
CA PRO A 44 11.26 32.94 0.59
C PRO A 44 10.73 32.33 -0.73
N ASP A 45 10.37 33.19 -1.68
CA ASP A 45 10.02 32.73 -3.02
C ASP A 45 11.31 32.35 -3.78
N ILE A 46 11.63 31.07 -3.77
CA ILE A 46 12.82 30.52 -4.40
C ILE A 46 12.92 30.94 -5.88
N SER A 47 11.80 30.94 -6.61
CA SER A 47 11.80 31.24 -8.04
C SER A 47 12.20 32.70 -8.31
N ILE A 48 11.74 33.62 -7.49
CA ILE A 48 12.08 35.03 -7.58
C ILE A 48 13.54 35.28 -7.18
N GLU A 49 13.97 34.69 -6.07
CA GLU A 49 15.32 34.88 -5.55
C GLU A 49 16.40 34.24 -6.46
N ILE A 50 16.17 33.01 -6.94
CA ILE A 50 17.07 32.39 -7.94
C ILE A 50 17.10 33.19 -9.24
N GLY A 51 15.92 33.65 -9.72
CA GLY A 51 15.86 34.48 -10.91
C GLY A 51 16.57 35.83 -10.79
N ARG A 52 16.69 36.39 -9.57
CA ARG A 52 17.50 37.59 -9.29
C ARG A 52 19.00 37.28 -9.38
N ILE A 53 19.44 36.18 -8.75
CA ILE A 53 20.84 35.75 -8.77
C ILE A 53 21.32 35.43 -10.19
N GLU A 54 20.52 34.73 -10.98
CA GLU A 54 20.87 34.35 -12.34
C GLU A 54 21.03 35.58 -13.25
N LYS A 55 20.20 36.60 -13.07
CA LYS A 55 20.21 37.84 -13.86
C LYS A 55 21.22 38.87 -13.39
N ASP A 56 21.88 38.68 -12.25
CA ASP A 56 22.86 39.63 -11.72
C ASP A 56 24.16 39.58 -12.52
N PRO A 57 24.53 40.66 -13.25
CA PRO A 57 25.74 40.70 -14.06
C PRO A 57 27.05 40.90 -13.25
N GLU A 58 26.94 41.30 -11.97
CA GLU A 58 28.12 41.56 -11.13
C GLU A 58 28.63 40.30 -10.45
N MET A 59 27.84 39.21 -10.39
CA MET A 59 28.22 37.95 -9.75
C MET A 59 28.97 37.02 -10.70
N THR A 60 30.07 36.46 -10.22
CA THR A 60 30.77 35.35 -10.91
C THR A 60 29.95 34.06 -10.86
N PRO A 61 30.17 33.09 -11.79
CA PRO A 61 29.49 31.81 -11.76
C PRO A 61 29.59 31.07 -10.41
N GLU A 62 30.73 31.11 -9.77
CA GLU A 62 30.94 30.50 -8.46
C GLU A 62 30.15 31.21 -7.34
N GLN A 63 30.07 32.54 -7.38
CA GLN A 63 29.28 33.31 -6.43
C GLN A 63 27.78 33.06 -6.62
N LYS A 64 27.32 32.90 -7.84
CA LYS A 64 25.90 32.51 -8.15
C LYS A 64 25.56 31.15 -7.57
N LEU A 65 26.48 30.17 -7.72
CA LEU A 65 26.30 28.84 -7.16
C LEU A 65 26.19 28.84 -5.63
N LEU A 66 27.10 29.54 -4.96
CA LEU A 66 27.10 29.68 -3.50
C LEU A 66 25.86 30.41 -2.98
N ALA A 67 25.44 31.50 -3.66
CA ALA A 67 24.23 32.24 -3.30
C ALA A 67 22.97 31.39 -3.44
N ARG A 68 22.89 30.60 -4.52
CA ARG A 68 21.80 29.63 -4.73
C ARG A 68 21.76 28.58 -3.63
N GLN A 69 22.87 27.94 -3.31
CA GLN A 69 22.96 26.95 -2.24
C GLN A 69 22.54 27.53 -0.88
N LYS A 70 22.90 28.79 -0.61
CA LYS A 70 22.50 29.48 0.63
C LYS A 70 20.98 29.63 0.71
N ILE A 71 20.33 30.08 -0.35
CA ILE A 71 18.87 30.26 -0.39
C ILE A 71 18.15 28.91 -0.27
N GLU A 72 18.62 27.89 -1.00
CA GLU A 72 18.08 26.54 -0.92
C GLU A 72 18.18 25.99 0.52
N THR A 73 19.31 26.19 1.19
CA THR A 73 19.51 25.77 2.60
C THR A 73 18.59 26.54 3.55
N GLU A 74 18.47 27.86 3.37
CA GLU A 74 17.59 28.70 4.21
C GLU A 74 16.12 28.30 4.04
N TYR A 75 15.70 28.06 2.80
CA TYR A 75 14.34 27.57 2.51
C TYR A 75 14.07 26.21 3.16
N ALA A 76 14.99 25.27 3.04
CA ALA A 76 14.87 23.95 3.63
C ALA A 76 14.70 24.03 5.16
N LEU A 77 15.53 24.83 5.83
CA LEU A 77 15.44 25.01 7.28
C LEU A 77 14.13 25.68 7.73
N LYS A 78 13.67 26.70 7.01
CA LYS A 78 12.39 27.38 7.32
C LYS A 78 11.20 26.48 7.05
N SER A 79 11.23 25.72 5.95
CA SER A 79 10.19 24.75 5.60
C SER A 79 10.09 23.64 6.64
N GLU A 80 11.23 23.10 7.11
CA GLU A 80 11.27 22.09 8.16
C GLU A 80 10.69 22.61 9.48
N LYS A 81 11.07 23.82 9.91
CA LYS A 81 10.51 24.45 11.12
C LYS A 81 8.99 24.63 11.03
N LEU A 82 8.50 25.11 9.89
CA LEU A 82 7.08 25.31 9.66
C LEU A 82 6.32 23.97 9.70
N ASN A 83 6.88 22.93 9.08
CA ASN A 83 6.29 21.59 9.13
C ASN A 83 6.25 21.05 10.57
N ILE A 84 7.32 21.17 11.34
CA ILE A 84 7.37 20.73 12.75
C ILE A 84 6.24 21.40 13.55
N VAL A 85 6.05 22.71 13.39
CA VAL A 85 4.98 23.44 14.09
C VAL A 85 3.60 22.96 13.68
N HIS A 86 3.38 22.76 12.36
CA HIS A 86 2.12 22.22 11.86
C HIS A 86 1.83 20.83 12.42
N GLN A 87 2.81 19.94 12.44
CA GLN A 87 2.62 18.57 12.94
C GLN A 87 2.39 18.56 14.46
N LEU A 88 3.06 19.39 15.23
CA LEU A 88 2.83 19.54 16.66
C LEU A 88 1.43 20.07 16.94
N LEU A 89 1.00 21.12 16.26
CA LEU A 89 -0.35 21.65 16.40
C LEU A 89 -1.40 20.59 16.01
N LYS A 90 -1.18 19.87 14.93
CA LYS A 90 -2.03 18.78 14.47
C LYS A 90 -2.12 17.66 15.51
N ALA A 91 -0.99 17.23 16.07
CA ALA A 91 -0.93 16.21 17.11
C ALA A 91 -1.69 16.61 18.39
N HIS A 92 -1.61 17.90 18.79
CA HIS A 92 -2.28 18.38 19.99
C HIS A 92 -3.77 18.64 19.79
N ALA A 93 -4.18 19.11 18.61
CA ALA A 93 -5.53 19.59 18.36
C ALA A 93 -6.48 18.55 17.73
N LEU A 94 -5.95 17.61 16.94
CA LEU A 94 -6.75 16.68 16.14
C LEU A 94 -6.56 15.19 16.54
N TYR A 95 -5.54 14.86 17.32
CA TYR A 95 -5.26 13.47 17.69
C TYR A 95 -5.43 13.27 19.20
N GLU A 96 -6.37 12.41 19.57
CA GLU A 96 -6.72 12.13 20.97
C GLU A 96 -6.19 10.76 21.39
N LYS A 97 -5.63 10.72 22.62
CA LYS A 97 -5.22 9.47 23.24
C LYS A 97 -6.42 8.59 23.52
N ASP A 98 -6.25 7.29 23.41
CA ASP A 98 -7.26 6.25 23.55
C ASP A 98 -8.40 6.28 22.50
N VAL A 99 -8.31 7.21 21.53
CA VAL A 99 -9.18 7.28 20.35
C VAL A 99 -8.37 6.99 19.08
N ASN A 100 -7.43 7.85 18.73
CA ASN A 100 -6.62 7.70 17.51
C ASN A 100 -5.33 6.90 17.76
N TYR A 101 -4.84 6.86 18.99
CA TYR A 101 -3.65 6.11 19.39
C TYR A 101 -3.71 5.70 20.87
N VAL A 102 -2.91 4.71 21.24
CA VAL A 102 -2.66 4.31 22.62
C VAL A 102 -1.16 4.35 22.90
N VAL A 103 -0.80 4.54 24.17
CA VAL A 103 0.58 4.45 24.63
C VAL A 103 0.75 3.16 25.39
N GLN A 104 1.54 2.22 24.85
CA GLN A 104 1.85 0.93 25.50
C GLN A 104 3.36 0.71 25.45
N GLU A 105 3.93 0.25 26.57
CA GLU A 105 5.36 -0.05 26.70
C GLU A 105 6.29 1.10 26.26
N GLY A 106 5.87 2.35 26.52
CA GLY A 106 6.63 3.54 26.12
C GLY A 106 6.64 3.81 24.62
N GLN A 107 5.68 3.24 23.87
CA GLN A 107 5.53 3.47 22.42
C GLN A 107 4.12 3.94 22.10
N VAL A 108 4.01 4.80 21.08
CA VAL A 108 2.74 5.21 20.51
C VAL A 108 2.32 4.18 19.47
N LEU A 109 1.14 3.61 19.63
CA LEU A 109 0.53 2.67 18.68
C LEU A 109 -0.73 3.28 18.09
N ILE A 110 -0.82 3.31 16.78
CA ILE A 110 -1.99 3.81 16.05
C ILE A 110 -3.18 2.88 16.31
N VAL A 111 -4.36 3.46 16.53
CA VAL A 111 -5.63 2.73 16.61
C VAL A 111 -6.37 2.94 15.30
N ASP A 112 -6.78 1.85 14.66
CA ASP A 112 -7.59 1.90 13.45
C ASP A 112 -9.02 2.37 13.78
N GLU A 113 -9.47 3.43 13.15
CA GLU A 113 -10.75 4.09 13.43
C GLU A 113 -11.96 3.17 13.24
N PHE A 114 -11.90 2.29 12.22
CA PHE A 114 -13.01 1.39 11.89
C PHE A 114 -13.02 0.11 12.72
N THR A 115 -11.86 -0.48 12.94
CA THR A 115 -11.75 -1.73 13.69
C THR A 115 -11.41 -1.51 15.16
N GLY A 116 -10.85 -0.34 15.50
CA GLY A 116 -10.33 0.00 16.84
C GLY A 116 -9.09 -0.82 17.23
N ARG A 117 -8.49 -1.59 16.33
CA ARG A 117 -7.32 -2.41 16.60
C ARG A 117 -6.04 -1.59 16.57
N THR A 118 -5.13 -1.91 17.46
CA THR A 118 -3.79 -1.32 17.45
C THR A 118 -2.99 -1.83 16.24
N MET A 119 -2.39 -0.91 15.51
CA MET A 119 -1.59 -1.20 14.32
C MET A 119 -0.11 -1.21 14.68
N HIS A 120 0.41 -2.39 15.01
CA HIS A 120 1.84 -2.55 15.29
C HIS A 120 2.69 -2.31 14.03
N GLY A 121 3.81 -1.59 14.20
CA GLY A 121 4.76 -1.31 13.12
C GLY A 121 4.32 -0.22 12.14
N ARG A 122 3.09 0.31 12.23
CA ARG A 122 2.66 1.47 11.45
C ARG A 122 2.96 2.77 12.18
N ARG A 123 3.35 3.78 11.41
CA ARG A 123 3.62 5.14 11.89
C ARG A 123 2.96 6.14 10.94
N TRP A 124 2.52 7.28 11.48
CA TRP A 124 2.13 8.41 10.63
C TRP A 124 3.37 9.01 9.98
N SER A 125 3.22 9.47 8.75
CA SER A 125 4.27 10.12 7.96
C SER A 125 4.45 11.60 8.30
N GLU A 126 5.40 12.23 7.64
CA GLU A 126 5.65 13.67 7.66
C GLU A 126 6.00 14.27 9.03
N GLY A 127 6.45 13.44 9.98
CA GLY A 127 6.80 13.90 11.33
C GLY A 127 5.63 13.91 12.33
N LEU A 128 4.40 13.56 11.91
CA LEU A 128 3.24 13.54 12.81
C LEU A 128 3.39 12.51 13.93
N HIS A 129 3.94 11.32 13.64
CA HIS A 129 4.14 10.31 14.68
C HIS A 129 5.13 10.77 15.74
N GLN A 130 6.22 11.41 15.33
CA GLN A 130 7.20 12.03 16.22
C GLN A 130 6.58 13.17 17.04
N ALA A 131 5.67 13.94 16.44
CA ALA A 131 4.94 15.00 17.16
C ALA A 131 4.02 14.42 18.25
N VAL A 132 3.37 13.28 17.99
CA VAL A 132 2.56 12.58 19.00
C VAL A 132 3.43 11.93 20.06
N GLU A 133 4.58 11.33 19.70
CA GLU A 133 5.57 10.82 20.65
C GLU A 133 6.06 11.94 21.59
N ALA A 134 6.34 13.13 21.05
CA ALA A 134 6.74 14.30 21.83
C ALA A 134 5.61 14.79 22.74
N LYS A 135 4.36 14.84 22.25
CA LYS A 135 3.17 15.19 23.02
C LYS A 135 2.99 14.29 24.25
N GLU A 136 3.20 12.98 24.09
CA GLU A 136 3.04 12.00 25.18
C GLU A 136 4.30 11.85 26.04
N GLY A 137 5.39 12.53 25.72
CA GLY A 137 6.65 12.49 26.46
C GLY A 137 7.36 11.14 26.39
N VAL A 138 7.09 10.34 25.35
CA VAL A 138 7.81 9.10 25.06
C VAL A 138 9.04 9.37 24.21
N GLN A 139 9.93 8.40 24.11
CA GLN A 139 11.13 8.56 23.29
C GLN A 139 10.78 8.74 21.82
N VAL A 140 11.17 9.88 21.25
CA VAL A 140 11.01 10.17 19.83
C VAL A 140 11.97 9.29 19.02
N LYS A 141 11.41 8.46 18.14
CA LYS A 141 12.18 7.56 17.26
C LYS A 141 12.40 8.22 15.90
N GLY A 142 13.52 7.90 15.28
CA GLY A 142 13.81 8.32 13.89
C GLY A 142 12.72 7.85 12.91
N GLU A 143 12.64 8.52 11.79
CA GLU A 143 11.73 8.13 10.71
C GLU A 143 12.18 6.83 10.06
N THR A 144 11.23 5.95 9.78
CA THR A 144 11.52 4.70 9.08
C THR A 144 11.28 4.88 7.59
N GLN A 145 12.30 4.68 6.79
CA GLN A 145 12.16 4.70 5.34
C GLN A 145 11.57 3.38 4.84
N THR A 146 10.45 3.44 4.12
CA THR A 146 9.91 2.29 3.40
C THR A 146 10.78 2.02 2.18
N LEU A 147 11.43 0.86 2.15
CA LEU A 147 12.33 0.50 1.06
C LEU A 147 11.61 -0.03 -0.17
N ALA A 148 10.52 -0.77 0.02
CA ALA A 148 9.72 -1.35 -1.05
C ALA A 148 8.31 -1.68 -0.56
N THR A 149 7.34 -1.61 -1.44
CA THR A 149 5.95 -2.03 -1.22
C THR A 149 5.50 -2.93 -2.35
N ILE A 150 4.55 -3.80 -2.06
CA ILE A 150 3.82 -4.57 -3.07
C ILE A 150 2.34 -4.56 -2.71
N THR A 151 1.46 -4.43 -3.69
CA THR A 151 0.04 -4.56 -3.43
C THR A 151 -0.31 -6.00 -3.05
N ILE A 152 -1.33 -6.16 -2.19
CA ILE A 152 -1.83 -7.50 -1.81
C ILE A 152 -2.22 -8.29 -3.05
N GLN A 153 -2.81 -7.63 -4.05
CA GLN A 153 -3.23 -8.25 -5.30
C GLN A 153 -2.03 -8.85 -6.06
N ASN A 154 -0.96 -8.09 -6.26
CA ASN A 154 0.23 -8.58 -6.95
C ASN A 154 0.96 -9.64 -6.14
N TYR A 155 0.99 -9.52 -4.81
CA TYR A 155 1.56 -10.54 -3.94
C TYR A 155 0.87 -11.90 -4.13
N PHE A 156 -0.48 -11.95 -4.09
CA PHE A 156 -1.21 -13.20 -4.27
C PHE A 156 -1.20 -13.72 -5.71
N ARG A 157 -1.06 -12.86 -6.71
CA ARG A 157 -0.89 -13.26 -8.12
C ARG A 157 0.43 -14.00 -8.40
N MET A 158 1.39 -13.93 -7.47
CA MET A 158 2.65 -14.70 -7.58
C MET A 158 2.48 -16.21 -7.34
N TYR A 159 1.34 -16.63 -6.77
CA TYR A 159 1.08 -18.06 -6.53
C TYR A 159 0.45 -18.71 -7.76
N GLU A 160 1.01 -19.82 -8.21
CA GLU A 160 0.46 -20.60 -9.33
C GLU A 160 -0.89 -21.25 -8.98
N LYS A 161 -1.03 -21.71 -7.72
CA LYS A 161 -2.27 -22.27 -7.18
C LYS A 161 -2.78 -21.36 -6.07
N LEU A 162 -3.88 -20.69 -6.35
CA LEU A 162 -4.55 -19.80 -5.39
C LEU A 162 -5.98 -20.25 -5.22
N ALA A 163 -6.40 -20.42 -3.97
CA ALA A 163 -7.78 -20.72 -3.61
C ALA A 163 -8.11 -20.09 -2.26
N GLY A 164 -9.40 -19.92 -1.97
CA GLY A 164 -9.85 -19.38 -0.70
C GLY A 164 -11.24 -19.88 -0.35
N MET A 165 -11.61 -19.78 0.92
CA MET A 165 -12.94 -20.14 1.40
C MET A 165 -13.49 -19.02 2.28
N THR A 166 -14.75 -18.63 2.01
CA THR A 166 -15.49 -17.65 2.81
C THR A 166 -16.97 -17.86 2.63
N GLY A 167 -17.77 -17.47 3.62
CA GLY A 167 -19.23 -17.47 3.51
C GLY A 167 -19.82 -16.32 2.68
N THR A 168 -19.00 -15.42 2.12
CA THR A 168 -19.48 -14.16 1.52
C THR A 168 -18.80 -13.77 0.21
N ALA A 169 -18.17 -14.70 -0.52
CA ALA A 169 -17.46 -14.41 -1.77
C ALA A 169 -18.38 -14.05 -2.94
N GLU A 170 -19.61 -14.55 -2.95
CA GLU A 170 -20.58 -14.39 -4.06
C GLU A 170 -20.78 -12.92 -4.49
N THR A 171 -20.80 -11.99 -3.54
CA THR A 171 -20.97 -10.56 -3.85
C THR A 171 -19.79 -9.94 -4.60
N GLU A 172 -18.61 -10.54 -4.49
CA GLU A 172 -17.35 -10.05 -5.04
C GLU A 172 -16.80 -10.95 -6.18
N GLU A 173 -17.62 -11.83 -6.74
CA GLU A 173 -17.25 -12.77 -7.80
C GLU A 173 -16.55 -12.07 -8.98
N THR A 174 -17.10 -10.94 -9.43
CA THR A 174 -16.54 -10.16 -10.53
C THR A 174 -15.12 -9.68 -10.22
N GLU A 175 -14.87 -9.22 -8.99
CA GLU A 175 -13.54 -8.77 -8.57
C GLU A 175 -12.54 -9.93 -8.50
N PHE A 176 -12.95 -11.08 -7.95
CA PHE A 176 -12.10 -12.28 -7.93
C PHE A 176 -11.74 -12.75 -9.33
N PHE A 177 -12.68 -12.73 -10.25
CA PHE A 177 -12.43 -13.12 -11.63
C PHE A 177 -11.54 -12.11 -12.38
N GLU A 178 -11.81 -10.80 -12.25
CA GLU A 178 -11.03 -9.79 -12.97
C GLU A 178 -9.57 -9.74 -12.49
N ILE A 179 -9.34 -9.80 -11.17
CA ILE A 179 -7.99 -9.62 -10.59
C ILE A 179 -7.20 -10.93 -10.57
N TYR A 180 -7.80 -12.01 -10.06
CA TYR A 180 -7.10 -13.27 -9.79
C TYR A 180 -7.44 -14.40 -10.77
N LYS A 181 -8.40 -14.20 -11.67
CA LYS A 181 -8.94 -15.25 -12.56
C LYS A 181 -9.55 -16.43 -11.79
N LEU A 182 -10.09 -16.17 -10.60
CA LEU A 182 -10.74 -17.16 -9.77
C LEU A 182 -12.25 -17.11 -9.95
N GLU A 183 -12.84 -18.28 -10.11
CA GLU A 183 -14.29 -18.47 -10.11
C GLU A 183 -14.79 -18.70 -8.69
N VAL A 184 -16.03 -18.27 -8.41
CA VAL A 184 -16.66 -18.45 -7.11
C VAL A 184 -17.69 -19.56 -7.19
N ALA A 185 -17.43 -20.68 -6.49
CA ALA A 185 -18.37 -21.78 -6.36
C ALA A 185 -19.18 -21.64 -5.05
N VAL A 186 -20.47 -21.44 -5.15
CA VAL A 186 -21.38 -21.36 -4.00
C VAL A 186 -21.80 -22.76 -3.61
N ILE A 187 -21.25 -23.26 -2.49
CA ILE A 187 -21.56 -24.60 -1.96
C ILE A 187 -22.78 -24.48 -1.03
N PRO A 188 -23.82 -25.28 -1.21
CA PRO A 188 -24.98 -25.30 -0.31
C PRO A 188 -24.57 -25.59 1.14
N THR A 189 -25.27 -24.98 2.09
CA THR A 189 -25.03 -25.21 3.51
C THR A 189 -25.43 -26.63 3.94
N ASN A 190 -24.73 -27.21 4.94
CA ASN A 190 -25.05 -28.53 5.46
C ASN A 190 -26.45 -28.63 6.04
N GLN A 191 -26.89 -27.61 6.77
CA GLN A 191 -28.25 -27.46 7.25
C GLN A 191 -28.92 -26.25 6.62
N PRO A 192 -30.23 -26.30 6.31
CA PRO A 192 -30.92 -25.14 5.76
C PRO A 192 -30.89 -23.96 6.74
N MET A 193 -30.70 -22.77 6.22
CA MET A 193 -30.77 -21.55 7.00
C MET A 193 -32.26 -21.22 7.29
N ILE A 194 -32.62 -21.23 8.57
CA ILE A 194 -33.99 -20.93 9.05
C ILE A 194 -34.08 -19.55 9.75
N ARG A 195 -33.02 -18.76 9.73
CA ARG A 195 -32.98 -17.41 10.30
C ARG A 195 -34.00 -16.50 9.59
N ASP A 196 -34.75 -15.74 10.40
CA ASP A 196 -35.69 -14.71 9.93
C ASP A 196 -34.94 -13.40 9.63
N ASP A 197 -34.67 -13.13 8.35
CA ASP A 197 -34.04 -11.90 7.89
C ASP A 197 -35.12 -10.84 7.60
N ARG A 198 -35.41 -9.99 8.59
CA ARG A 198 -36.45 -8.97 8.56
C ARG A 198 -36.06 -7.77 7.68
N HIS A 199 -37.09 -7.05 7.23
CA HIS A 199 -36.94 -5.81 6.49
C HIS A 199 -36.28 -4.73 7.33
N ASP A 200 -35.53 -3.85 6.65
CA ASP A 200 -34.89 -2.70 7.28
C ASP A 200 -35.94 -1.71 7.78
N LEU A 201 -35.68 -1.13 8.97
CA LEU A 201 -36.48 -0.05 9.54
C LEU A 201 -35.72 1.27 9.32
N VAL A 202 -36.37 2.23 8.66
CA VAL A 202 -35.74 3.52 8.33
C VAL A 202 -36.40 4.64 9.11
N TYR A 203 -35.59 5.39 9.84
CA TYR A 203 -35.97 6.54 10.65
C TYR A 203 -35.44 7.84 10.02
N LYS A 204 -36.02 8.96 10.40
CA LYS A 204 -35.62 10.27 9.89
C LYS A 204 -34.29 10.72 10.47
N THR A 205 -34.10 10.52 11.78
CA THR A 205 -32.92 10.98 12.52
C THR A 205 -32.16 9.83 13.19
N ARG A 206 -30.85 10.02 13.44
CA ARG A 206 -30.03 9.06 14.22
C ARG A 206 -30.58 8.88 15.64
N ARG A 207 -31.15 9.93 16.22
CA ARG A 207 -31.73 9.89 17.58
C ARG A 207 -32.91 8.92 17.66
N GLU A 208 -33.85 9.00 16.72
CA GLU A 208 -34.99 8.07 16.61
C GLU A 208 -34.56 6.65 16.43
N LYS A 209 -33.60 6.42 15.51
CA LYS A 209 -32.99 5.12 15.26
C LYS A 209 -32.42 4.50 16.54
N TYR A 210 -31.61 5.24 17.27
CA TYR A 210 -30.99 4.73 18.51
C TYR A 210 -32.03 4.45 19.60
N ASN A 211 -33.06 5.28 19.74
CA ASN A 211 -34.13 5.00 20.67
C ASN A 211 -34.88 3.70 20.31
N ALA A 212 -35.17 3.50 19.03
CA ALA A 212 -35.80 2.29 18.56
C ALA A 212 -34.95 1.03 18.79
N ILE A 213 -33.61 1.13 18.61
CA ILE A 213 -32.68 0.03 18.92
C ILE A 213 -32.72 -0.29 20.43
N VAL A 214 -32.77 0.72 21.29
CA VAL A 214 -32.84 0.52 22.73
C VAL A 214 -34.17 -0.19 23.10
N GLU A 215 -35.30 0.27 22.57
CA GLU A 215 -36.62 -0.32 22.81
C GLU A 215 -36.70 -1.76 22.37
N GLU A 216 -36.23 -2.07 21.15
CA GLU A 216 -36.21 -3.42 20.61
C GLU A 216 -35.29 -4.34 21.42
N THR A 217 -34.08 -3.85 21.79
CA THR A 217 -33.17 -4.61 22.64
C THR A 217 -33.77 -4.91 24.02
N GLN A 218 -34.49 -3.95 24.62
CA GLN A 218 -35.21 -4.17 25.89
C GLN A 218 -36.32 -5.18 25.76
N ARG A 219 -37.06 -5.16 24.66
CA ARG A 219 -38.14 -6.10 24.36
C ARG A 219 -37.59 -7.55 24.27
N LEU A 220 -36.53 -7.75 23.46
CA LEU A 220 -35.92 -9.05 23.27
C LEU A 220 -35.25 -9.56 24.56
N HIS A 221 -34.57 -8.68 25.30
CA HIS A 221 -33.97 -9.00 26.59
C HIS A 221 -35.02 -9.48 27.61
N LYS A 222 -36.21 -8.83 27.70
CA LYS A 222 -37.29 -9.25 28.58
C LYS A 222 -37.86 -10.62 28.19
N LEU A 223 -37.80 -11.00 26.92
CA LEU A 223 -38.17 -12.33 26.45
C LEU A 223 -37.12 -13.40 26.74
N GLY A 224 -35.93 -13.00 27.18
CA GLY A 224 -34.85 -13.90 27.49
C GLY A 224 -33.96 -14.27 26.29
N PHE A 225 -34.06 -13.55 25.18
CA PHE A 225 -33.23 -13.80 24.00
C PHE A 225 -31.89 -13.08 24.08
N PRO A 226 -30.80 -13.68 23.54
CA PRO A 226 -29.54 -12.99 23.34
C PRO A 226 -29.64 -12.02 22.15
N VAL A 227 -29.05 -10.84 22.32
CA VAL A 227 -29.05 -9.78 21.32
C VAL A 227 -27.62 -9.35 21.01
N LEU A 228 -27.26 -9.36 19.74
CA LEU A 228 -26.00 -8.84 19.24
C LEU A 228 -26.26 -7.57 18.40
N VAL A 229 -25.81 -6.43 18.89
CA VAL A 229 -25.95 -5.15 18.18
C VAL A 229 -24.66 -4.86 17.43
N GLY A 230 -24.75 -4.90 16.10
CA GLY A 230 -23.63 -4.58 15.21
C GLY A 230 -23.55 -3.08 14.92
N THR A 231 -22.36 -2.50 15.07
CA THR A 231 -22.08 -1.08 14.78
C THR A 231 -20.99 -0.94 13.73
N THR A 232 -21.03 0.17 12.98
CA THR A 232 -20.04 0.47 11.92
C THR A 232 -18.75 1.08 12.45
N SER A 233 -18.82 1.77 13.60
CA SER A 233 -17.67 2.45 14.20
C SER A 233 -17.60 2.24 15.72
N VAL A 234 -16.45 2.56 16.30
CA VAL A 234 -16.25 2.55 17.75
C VAL A 234 -17.14 3.60 18.42
N ASP A 235 -17.24 4.80 17.86
CA ASP A 235 -18.09 5.90 18.38
C ASP A 235 -19.57 5.50 18.44
N ALA A 236 -20.09 4.85 17.41
CA ALA A 236 -21.45 4.34 17.40
C ALA A 236 -21.64 3.29 18.53
N SER A 237 -20.64 2.42 18.76
CA SER A 237 -20.68 1.42 19.83
C SER A 237 -20.69 2.06 21.22
N GLU A 238 -19.87 3.07 21.45
CA GLU A 238 -19.81 3.81 22.72
C GLU A 238 -21.08 4.66 22.98
N THR A 239 -21.63 5.25 21.93
CA THR A 239 -22.89 5.99 22.02
C THR A 239 -24.04 5.07 22.40
N LEU A 240 -24.17 3.91 21.75
CA LEU A 240 -25.17 2.92 22.12
C LEU A 240 -24.95 2.35 23.52
N ALA A 241 -23.70 2.09 23.92
CA ALA A 241 -23.37 1.61 25.28
C ALA A 241 -23.86 2.61 26.33
N ARG A 242 -23.62 3.92 26.14
CA ARG A 242 -24.13 4.97 27.04
C ARG A 242 -25.66 4.99 27.11
N LEU A 243 -26.34 4.79 25.97
CA LEU A 243 -27.81 4.74 25.93
C LEU A 243 -28.34 3.48 26.64
N PHE A 244 -27.73 2.30 26.45
CA PHE A 244 -28.09 1.06 27.14
C PHE A 244 -27.90 1.17 28.65
N GLN A 245 -26.80 1.79 29.08
CA GLN A 245 -26.55 2.05 30.51
C GLN A 245 -27.63 2.94 31.11
N ARG A 246 -28.03 4.02 30.43
CA ARG A 246 -29.13 4.90 30.87
C ARG A 246 -30.49 4.18 30.89
N ALA A 247 -30.70 3.23 30.01
CA ALA A 247 -31.88 2.40 29.93
C ALA A 247 -31.89 1.22 30.94
N GLY A 248 -30.83 1.07 31.74
CA GLY A 248 -30.69 0.00 32.73
C GLY A 248 -30.42 -1.39 32.14
N LEU A 249 -29.97 -1.47 30.87
CA LEU A 249 -29.60 -2.73 30.22
C LEU A 249 -28.17 -3.11 30.55
N THR A 250 -27.99 -4.28 31.17
CA THR A 250 -26.64 -4.88 31.34
C THR A 250 -26.17 -5.37 30.00
N HIS A 251 -24.99 -4.91 29.56
CA HIS A 251 -24.44 -5.23 28.26
C HIS A 251 -22.92 -5.36 28.30
N ASN A 252 -22.38 -6.09 27.32
CA ASN A 252 -20.95 -6.16 27.04
C ASN A 252 -20.63 -5.38 25.76
N VAL A 253 -19.49 -4.70 25.74
CA VAL A 253 -19.00 -4.01 24.55
C VAL A 253 -17.80 -4.75 24.01
N LEU A 254 -17.90 -5.18 22.76
CA LEU A 254 -16.87 -5.89 22.02
C LEU A 254 -16.32 -4.94 20.95
N ASN A 255 -15.32 -4.19 21.32
CA ASN A 255 -14.54 -3.36 20.41
C ASN A 255 -13.06 -3.69 20.60
N ALA A 256 -12.21 -3.24 19.68
CA ALA A 256 -10.80 -3.60 19.71
C ALA A 256 -9.99 -3.00 20.87
N LYS A 257 -10.55 -2.08 21.66
CA LYS A 257 -9.95 -1.61 22.91
C LYS A 257 -9.85 -2.75 23.94
N TYR A 258 -10.73 -3.78 23.84
CA TYR A 258 -10.85 -4.88 24.79
C TYR A 258 -10.52 -6.25 24.17
N HIS A 259 -9.65 -6.29 23.16
CA HIS A 259 -9.33 -7.52 22.41
C HIS A 259 -8.84 -8.70 23.26
N GLN A 260 -8.21 -8.45 24.41
CA GLN A 260 -7.76 -9.52 25.31
C GLN A 260 -8.92 -10.32 25.92
N ARG A 261 -10.10 -9.72 26.06
CA ARG A 261 -11.31 -10.36 26.61
C ARG A 261 -12.33 -10.75 25.53
N GLU A 262 -11.96 -10.60 24.27
CA GLU A 262 -12.85 -10.84 23.13
C GLU A 262 -13.46 -12.24 23.15
N ALA A 263 -12.64 -13.27 23.36
CA ALA A 263 -13.11 -14.66 23.38
C ALA A 263 -14.09 -14.93 24.52
N GLU A 264 -13.88 -14.36 25.71
CA GLU A 264 -14.77 -14.49 26.86
C GLU A 264 -16.13 -13.83 26.59
N ILE A 265 -16.13 -12.62 26.06
CA ILE A 265 -17.35 -11.87 25.74
C ILE A 265 -18.16 -12.60 24.67
N VAL A 266 -17.49 -13.10 23.61
CA VAL A 266 -18.17 -13.85 22.54
C VAL A 266 -18.76 -15.16 23.05
N ALA A 267 -18.06 -15.87 23.93
CA ALA A 267 -18.59 -17.09 24.55
C ALA A 267 -19.89 -16.85 25.34
N LEU A 268 -20.04 -15.67 25.95
CA LEU A 268 -21.23 -15.27 26.71
C LEU A 268 -22.32 -14.66 25.83
N ALA A 269 -22.05 -14.24 24.59
CA ALA A 269 -22.99 -13.52 23.73
C ALA A 269 -24.24 -14.32 23.31
N GLY A 270 -24.20 -15.65 23.38
CA GLY A 270 -25.32 -16.54 23.09
C GLY A 270 -26.12 -16.98 24.32
N GLN A 271 -25.78 -16.53 25.51
CA GLN A 271 -26.47 -16.91 26.74
C GLN A 271 -27.82 -16.17 26.89
N PRO A 272 -28.79 -16.73 27.60
CA PRO A 272 -30.07 -16.05 27.85
C PRO A 272 -29.88 -14.65 28.42
N ASN A 273 -30.63 -13.69 27.94
CA ASN A 273 -30.58 -12.27 28.33
C ASN A 273 -29.24 -11.56 28.03
N ALA A 274 -28.32 -12.18 27.31
CA ALA A 274 -27.06 -11.52 26.95
C ALA A 274 -27.32 -10.40 25.94
N VAL A 275 -26.76 -9.21 26.21
CA VAL A 275 -26.73 -8.09 25.27
C VAL A 275 -25.30 -7.76 24.98
N THR A 276 -24.91 -7.83 23.70
CA THR A 276 -23.55 -7.55 23.26
C THR A 276 -23.56 -6.50 22.15
N ILE A 277 -22.79 -5.43 22.32
CA ILE A 277 -22.54 -4.44 21.27
C ILE A 277 -21.19 -4.81 20.64
N ALA A 278 -21.16 -5.02 19.34
CA ALA A 278 -19.93 -5.40 18.64
C ALA A 278 -19.69 -4.49 17.43
N THR A 279 -18.46 -4.01 17.30
CA THR A 279 -18.02 -3.42 16.02
C THR A 279 -17.84 -4.54 14.98
N ASN A 280 -17.92 -4.18 13.71
CA ASN A 280 -17.96 -5.09 12.57
C ASN A 280 -16.95 -6.25 12.64
N MET A 281 -15.69 -5.98 12.95
CA MET A 281 -14.62 -6.99 12.91
C MET A 281 -14.41 -7.74 14.24
N ALA A 282 -15.02 -7.27 15.31
CA ALA A 282 -14.85 -7.89 16.63
C ALA A 282 -15.56 -9.25 16.70
N GLY A 283 -14.92 -10.25 17.29
CA GLY A 283 -15.41 -11.63 17.40
C GLY A 283 -15.37 -12.44 16.10
N ARG A 284 -14.67 -11.99 15.08
CA ARG A 284 -14.52 -12.74 13.83
C ARG A 284 -13.71 -14.03 14.05
N GLY A 285 -14.21 -15.14 13.50
CA GLY A 285 -13.58 -16.46 13.65
C GLY A 285 -13.96 -17.21 14.92
N THR A 286 -14.74 -16.58 15.84
CA THR A 286 -15.26 -17.22 17.05
C THR A 286 -16.74 -17.57 16.86
N ASP A 287 -17.13 -18.77 17.28
CA ASP A 287 -18.50 -19.23 17.23
C ASP A 287 -19.28 -18.79 18.47
N ILE A 288 -20.54 -18.34 18.27
CA ILE A 288 -21.46 -17.98 19.35
C ILE A 288 -22.37 -19.16 19.62
N LYS A 289 -22.17 -19.83 20.73
CA LYS A 289 -23.01 -20.97 21.14
C LYS A 289 -24.22 -20.50 21.90
N LEU A 290 -25.41 -20.97 21.49
CA LEU A 290 -26.65 -20.64 22.15
C LEU A 290 -26.77 -21.36 23.50
N GLY A 291 -27.24 -20.63 24.51
CA GLY A 291 -27.52 -21.16 25.84
C GLY A 291 -28.83 -21.97 25.89
N PRO A 292 -29.11 -22.62 27.04
CA PRO A 292 -30.32 -23.40 27.20
C PRO A 292 -31.59 -22.51 27.15
N GLY A 293 -32.64 -22.99 26.50
CA GLY A 293 -33.96 -22.31 26.44
C GLY A 293 -34.02 -21.08 25.54
N VAL A 294 -32.96 -20.83 24.73
CA VAL A 294 -32.91 -19.70 23.79
C VAL A 294 -33.48 -20.05 22.43
N THR A 295 -33.52 -21.33 22.06
CA THR A 295 -33.92 -21.80 20.72
C THR A 295 -35.42 -21.86 20.51
N GLU A 296 -36.22 -21.74 21.58
CA GLU A 296 -37.70 -21.82 21.51
C GLU A 296 -38.31 -20.47 21.15
N SER A 297 -39.33 -20.47 20.28
CA SER A 297 -40.09 -19.26 19.99
C SER A 297 -40.96 -18.85 21.18
N LYS A 298 -41.19 -17.55 21.32
CA LYS A 298 -41.97 -16.98 22.42
C LYS A 298 -42.99 -15.97 21.94
N PRO A 299 -44.22 -15.95 22.55
CA PRO A 299 -45.21 -14.94 22.22
C PRO A 299 -44.71 -13.55 22.63
N SER A 300 -44.91 -12.60 21.75
CA SER A 300 -44.50 -11.21 21.92
C SER A 300 -45.49 -10.24 21.28
N THR A 301 -45.34 -8.98 21.58
CA THR A 301 -46.09 -7.90 20.99
C THR A 301 -45.14 -6.91 20.33
N VAL A 302 -45.37 -6.59 19.07
CA VAL A 302 -44.56 -5.64 18.30
C VAL A 302 -45.46 -4.53 17.80
N LYS A 303 -44.96 -3.31 17.74
CA LYS A 303 -45.66 -2.18 17.12
C LYS A 303 -45.57 -2.28 15.60
N ASP A 304 -46.73 -2.22 14.95
CA ASP A 304 -46.84 -2.13 13.49
C ASP A 304 -46.49 -0.73 12.98
N VAL A 305 -46.43 -0.56 11.67
CA VAL A 305 -46.20 0.72 10.98
C VAL A 305 -47.16 1.83 11.45
N ASP A 306 -48.40 1.45 11.79
CA ASP A 306 -49.43 2.35 12.34
C ASP A 306 -49.30 2.55 13.86
N ASN A 307 -48.22 2.14 14.50
CA ASN A 307 -47.99 2.22 15.95
C ASN A 307 -48.98 1.39 16.80
N LYS A 308 -49.65 0.39 16.19
CA LYS A 308 -50.59 -0.53 16.85
C LYS A 308 -49.84 -1.76 17.36
N ASP A 309 -50.22 -2.21 18.55
CA ASP A 309 -49.71 -3.44 19.13
C ASP A 309 -50.24 -4.68 18.38
N VAL A 310 -49.34 -5.43 17.75
CA VAL A 310 -49.67 -6.69 17.04
C VAL A 310 -48.97 -7.85 17.78
N ALA A 311 -49.79 -8.87 18.11
CA ALA A 311 -49.25 -10.08 18.69
C ALA A 311 -48.46 -10.87 17.63
N VAL A 312 -47.24 -11.23 17.91
CA VAL A 312 -46.33 -12.00 17.05
C VAL A 312 -45.72 -13.13 17.85
N GLU A 313 -45.38 -14.21 17.19
CA GLU A 313 -44.53 -15.24 17.76
C GLU A 313 -43.08 -14.95 17.41
N GLU A 314 -42.27 -14.51 18.41
CA GLU A 314 -40.88 -14.17 18.21
C GLU A 314 -40.05 -15.44 18.06
N CYS A 315 -39.27 -15.57 16.97
CA CYS A 315 -38.44 -16.73 16.75
C CYS A 315 -37.34 -16.83 17.82
N GLY A 316 -36.95 -18.05 18.18
CA GLY A 316 -35.87 -18.31 19.08
C GLY A 316 -34.50 -17.98 18.44
N GLY A 317 -33.44 -18.09 19.20
CA GLY A 317 -32.06 -17.94 18.75
C GLY A 317 -31.43 -16.58 19.03
N LEU A 318 -30.30 -16.34 18.41
CA LEU A 318 -29.57 -15.08 18.50
C LEU A 318 -30.20 -14.02 17.60
N HIS A 319 -30.55 -12.88 18.19
CA HIS A 319 -31.10 -11.74 17.45
C HIS A 319 -29.98 -10.75 17.07
N ILE A 320 -29.86 -10.48 15.78
CA ILE A 320 -28.89 -9.51 15.25
C ILE A 320 -29.60 -8.19 14.96
N ILE A 321 -29.11 -7.11 15.57
CA ILE A 321 -29.55 -5.75 15.31
C ILE A 321 -28.40 -5.01 14.63
N GLY A 322 -28.56 -4.63 13.36
CA GLY A 322 -27.60 -3.75 12.68
C GLY A 322 -27.97 -2.29 12.91
N SER A 323 -27.07 -1.49 13.46
CA SER A 323 -27.33 -0.06 13.68
C SER A 323 -27.23 0.78 12.41
N GLU A 324 -26.54 0.26 11.40
CA GLU A 324 -26.34 0.89 10.09
C GLU A 324 -26.05 -0.18 9.03
N ARG A 325 -26.25 0.16 7.75
CA ARG A 325 -25.71 -0.63 6.65
C ARG A 325 -24.26 -0.27 6.40
N HIS A 326 -23.44 -1.27 6.18
CA HIS A 326 -22.05 -1.07 5.81
C HIS A 326 -21.92 -0.69 4.33
N GLU A 327 -20.78 -0.18 3.94
CA GLU A 327 -20.46 0.16 2.55
C GLU A 327 -20.50 -1.05 1.60
N SER A 328 -20.25 -2.25 2.12
CA SER A 328 -20.29 -3.50 1.35
C SER A 328 -21.34 -4.46 1.91
N ARG A 329 -22.18 -5.02 1.02
CA ARG A 329 -23.16 -6.07 1.32
C ARG A 329 -22.51 -7.31 1.96
N ARG A 330 -21.27 -7.59 1.62
CA ARG A 330 -20.47 -8.67 2.19
C ARG A 330 -20.37 -8.55 3.71
N ILE A 331 -20.14 -7.35 4.21
CA ILE A 331 -20.02 -7.08 5.66
C ILE A 331 -21.36 -7.27 6.36
N ASP A 332 -22.45 -6.80 5.76
CA ASP A 332 -23.81 -7.02 6.29
C ASP A 332 -24.12 -8.52 6.37
N ARG A 333 -23.76 -9.30 5.34
CA ARG A 333 -23.91 -10.77 5.35
C ARG A 333 -23.07 -11.42 6.46
N GLN A 334 -21.85 -10.92 6.73
CA GLN A 334 -21.00 -11.41 7.83
C GLN A 334 -21.61 -11.12 9.20
N LEU A 335 -22.25 -9.97 9.38
CA LEU A 335 -22.97 -9.63 10.61
C LEU A 335 -24.17 -10.55 10.79
N ARG A 336 -25.06 -10.66 9.79
CA ARG A 336 -26.21 -11.57 9.82
C ARG A 336 -25.80 -13.03 10.05
N GLY A 337 -24.69 -13.47 9.44
CA GLY A 337 -24.15 -14.83 9.54
C GLY A 337 -23.58 -15.21 10.91
N ARG A 338 -23.64 -14.33 11.89
CA ARG A 338 -23.35 -14.68 13.29
C ARG A 338 -24.52 -15.42 13.97
N SER A 339 -25.72 -15.31 13.43
CA SER A 339 -26.93 -16.02 13.81
C SER A 339 -27.39 -17.01 12.73
N GLY A 340 -28.19 -18.00 13.08
CA GLY A 340 -28.72 -18.98 12.15
C GLY A 340 -27.68 -19.97 11.63
N ARG A 341 -26.68 -20.34 12.44
CA ARG A 341 -25.63 -21.29 12.07
C ARG A 341 -26.07 -22.72 12.29
N GLN A 342 -25.70 -23.63 11.39
CA GLN A 342 -25.96 -25.07 11.47
C GLN A 342 -27.44 -25.45 11.76
N GLY A 343 -28.37 -24.68 11.18
CA GLY A 343 -29.80 -24.89 11.38
C GLY A 343 -30.36 -24.30 12.68
N ASP A 344 -29.58 -23.54 13.45
CA ASP A 344 -30.09 -22.82 14.62
C ASP A 344 -31.11 -21.74 14.17
N PRO A 345 -32.15 -21.50 14.97
CA PRO A 345 -33.04 -20.36 14.76
C PRO A 345 -32.33 -19.04 15.05
N GLY A 346 -32.92 -17.95 14.61
CA GLY A 346 -32.41 -16.60 14.85
C GLY A 346 -33.13 -15.56 14.03
N ALA A 347 -32.90 -14.31 14.30
CA ALA A 347 -33.40 -13.19 13.52
C ALA A 347 -32.35 -12.15 13.23
N SER A 348 -32.55 -11.39 12.16
CA SER A 348 -31.71 -10.22 11.88
C SER A 348 -32.57 -9.04 11.39
N GLN A 349 -32.26 -7.85 11.88
CA GLN A 349 -32.92 -6.62 11.46
C GLN A 349 -31.96 -5.44 11.48
N PHE A 350 -32.04 -4.57 10.46
CA PHE A 350 -31.27 -3.33 10.40
C PHE A 350 -32.15 -2.13 10.72
N PHE A 351 -31.61 -1.24 11.53
CA PHE A 351 -32.19 0.05 11.93
C PHE A 351 -31.34 1.15 11.28
N LEU A 352 -31.95 1.93 10.41
CA LEU A 352 -31.26 2.89 9.57
C LEU A 352 -31.81 4.29 9.79
N SER A 353 -30.99 5.30 9.51
CA SER A 353 -31.39 6.70 9.53
C SER A 353 -31.00 7.38 8.23
N LEU A 354 -31.76 8.42 7.82
CA LEU A 354 -31.38 9.25 6.68
C LEU A 354 -30.07 10.05 6.92
N GLU A 355 -29.68 10.17 8.17
CA GLU A 355 -28.44 10.84 8.59
C GLU A 355 -27.23 9.91 8.59
N ASP A 356 -27.41 8.60 8.34
CA ASP A 356 -26.33 7.64 8.23
C ASP A 356 -25.46 7.93 6.99
N ASP A 357 -24.17 7.68 7.08
CA ASP A 357 -23.22 8.13 6.07
C ASP A 357 -23.48 7.54 4.67
N LEU A 358 -23.84 6.26 4.58
CA LEU A 358 -24.25 5.64 3.34
C LEU A 358 -25.48 6.32 2.72
N MET A 359 -26.44 6.68 3.56
CA MET A 359 -27.69 7.32 3.13
C MET A 359 -27.43 8.77 2.69
N ARG A 360 -26.59 9.50 3.42
CA ARG A 360 -26.22 10.90 3.14
C ARG A 360 -25.48 11.02 1.81
N LEU A 361 -24.52 10.11 1.54
CA LEU A 361 -23.68 10.18 0.34
C LEU A 361 -24.39 9.76 -0.93
N PHE A 362 -25.32 8.79 -0.85
CA PHE A 362 -25.82 8.12 -2.05
C PHE A 362 -27.35 8.14 -2.24
N GLY A 363 -28.14 8.66 -1.34
CA GLY A 363 -29.57 8.50 -1.47
C GLY A 363 -30.50 9.44 -0.70
N SER A 364 -30.00 10.23 0.25
CA SER A 364 -30.83 10.97 1.21
C SER A 364 -31.86 11.90 0.56
N ASP A 365 -31.48 12.66 -0.46
CA ASP A 365 -32.37 13.67 -1.06
C ASP A 365 -33.60 13.09 -1.77
N ARG A 366 -33.45 11.90 -2.37
CA ARG A 366 -34.59 11.24 -3.04
C ARG A 366 -35.50 10.55 -2.04
N ILE A 367 -34.90 9.91 -1.04
CA ILE A 367 -35.64 9.20 0.01
C ILE A 367 -36.29 10.20 0.95
N ALA A 368 -35.60 11.28 1.35
CA ALA A 368 -36.17 12.37 2.15
C ALA A 368 -37.38 13.02 1.45
N ARG A 369 -37.28 13.31 0.16
CA ARG A 369 -38.42 13.82 -0.63
C ARG A 369 -39.56 12.83 -0.75
N LEU A 370 -39.28 11.52 -0.75
CA LEU A 370 -40.32 10.49 -0.73
C LEU A 370 -40.98 10.44 0.64
N MET A 371 -40.26 10.53 1.72
CA MET A 371 -40.76 10.59 3.10
C MET A 371 -41.62 11.83 3.33
N ASP A 372 -41.16 12.99 2.89
CA ASP A 372 -41.91 14.24 3.01
C ASP A 372 -43.24 14.19 2.21
N ARG A 373 -43.23 13.53 1.04
CA ARG A 373 -44.46 13.31 0.25
C ARG A 373 -45.45 12.31 0.88
N MET A 374 -44.92 11.34 1.62
CA MET A 374 -45.74 10.37 2.35
C MET A 374 -46.28 10.91 3.68
N GLY A 375 -45.84 12.13 4.06
CA GLY A 375 -46.33 12.79 5.27
C GLY A 375 -45.82 12.16 6.56
N ALA A 376 -44.68 11.47 6.51
CA ALA A 376 -44.10 10.80 7.67
C ALA A 376 -43.81 11.77 8.83
N GLN A 377 -44.43 11.51 9.99
CA GLN A 377 -44.24 12.29 11.20
C GLN A 377 -42.98 11.87 11.94
N GLU A 378 -42.50 12.70 12.86
CA GLU A 378 -41.35 12.39 13.70
C GLU A 378 -41.69 11.15 14.58
N GLY A 379 -40.86 10.10 14.52
CA GLY A 379 -41.06 8.84 15.22
C GLY A 379 -41.75 7.73 14.40
N GLU A 380 -42.20 7.99 13.19
CA GLU A 380 -42.75 6.96 12.32
C GLU A 380 -41.63 6.16 11.61
N MET A 381 -41.74 4.83 11.72
CA MET A 381 -40.86 3.92 10.99
C MET A 381 -41.37 3.66 9.58
N LEU A 382 -40.46 3.67 8.61
CA LEU A 382 -40.77 3.34 7.24
C LEU A 382 -40.27 1.96 6.86
N THR A 383 -41.16 1.10 6.45
CA THR A 383 -40.82 -0.20 5.88
C THR A 383 -41.42 -0.27 4.47
N HIS A 384 -40.62 0.03 3.46
CA HIS A 384 -41.09 -0.05 2.08
C HIS A 384 -40.03 -0.75 1.19
N PRO A 385 -40.47 -1.75 0.36
CA PRO A 385 -39.54 -2.49 -0.50
C PRO A 385 -38.69 -1.60 -1.45
N LEU A 386 -39.21 -0.44 -1.84
CA LEU A 386 -38.47 0.52 -2.68
C LEU A 386 -37.31 1.15 -1.96
N ILE A 387 -37.42 1.35 -0.65
CA ILE A 387 -36.35 1.93 0.17
C ILE A 387 -35.22 0.91 0.28
N THR A 388 -35.54 -0.33 0.63
CA THR A 388 -34.54 -1.42 0.69
C THR A 388 -33.78 -1.57 -0.63
N ARG A 389 -34.50 -1.55 -1.77
CA ARG A 389 -33.85 -1.59 -3.10
C ARG A 389 -32.96 -0.38 -3.37
N SER A 390 -33.38 0.80 -2.93
CA SER A 390 -32.54 2.02 -3.08
C SER A 390 -31.25 1.92 -2.29
N ILE A 391 -31.31 1.38 -1.08
CA ILE A 391 -30.14 1.14 -0.21
C ILE A 391 -29.20 0.11 -0.85
N GLU A 392 -29.73 -1.00 -1.34
CA GLU A 392 -28.93 -2.01 -2.06
C GLU A 392 -28.26 -1.43 -3.31
N GLN A 393 -28.95 -0.56 -4.06
CA GLN A 393 -28.35 0.13 -5.20
C GLN A 393 -27.28 1.10 -4.79
N ALA A 394 -27.44 1.79 -3.65
CA ALA A 394 -26.41 2.66 -3.08
C ALA A 394 -25.16 1.84 -2.72
N GLN A 395 -25.32 0.74 -1.98
CA GLN A 395 -24.22 -0.16 -1.64
C GLN A 395 -23.50 -0.69 -2.90
N LYS A 396 -24.24 -1.15 -3.92
CA LYS A 396 -23.64 -1.59 -5.19
C LYS A 396 -22.82 -0.51 -5.89
N ARG A 397 -23.24 0.76 -5.79
CA ARG A 397 -22.46 1.88 -6.36
C ARG A 397 -21.18 2.11 -5.58
N VAL A 398 -21.24 2.06 -4.26
CA VAL A 398 -20.04 2.20 -3.40
C VAL A 398 -19.08 1.04 -3.65
N GLU A 399 -19.59 -0.20 -3.68
CA GLU A 399 -18.80 -1.40 -4.00
C GLU A 399 -18.08 -1.23 -5.35
N LEU A 400 -18.81 -0.79 -6.38
CA LEU A 400 -18.24 -0.55 -7.72
C LEU A 400 -17.19 0.57 -7.71
N GLN A 401 -17.44 1.66 -7.01
CA GLN A 401 -16.49 2.76 -6.89
C GLN A 401 -15.22 2.31 -6.16
N ASN A 402 -15.36 1.59 -5.06
CA ASN A 402 -14.23 1.04 -4.31
C ASN A 402 -13.45 0.00 -5.13
N PHE A 403 -14.14 -0.85 -5.90
CA PHE A 403 -13.50 -1.76 -6.84
C PHE A 403 -12.70 -1.03 -7.92
N GLN A 404 -13.29 0.01 -8.53
CA GLN A 404 -12.58 0.82 -9.53
C GLN A 404 -11.35 1.51 -8.95
N SER A 405 -11.43 2.00 -7.71
CA SER A 405 -10.28 2.60 -7.00
C SER A 405 -9.17 1.58 -6.76
N ARG A 406 -9.52 0.36 -6.27
CA ARG A 406 -8.56 -0.73 -6.10
C ARG A 406 -7.94 -1.18 -7.42
N LYS A 407 -8.74 -1.27 -8.49
CA LYS A 407 -8.26 -1.61 -9.84
C LYS A 407 -7.30 -0.55 -10.36
N ARG A 408 -7.60 0.73 -10.16
CA ARG A 408 -6.70 1.81 -10.58
C ARG A 408 -5.37 1.76 -9.83
N LEU A 409 -5.37 1.50 -8.52
CA LEU A 409 -4.13 1.29 -7.76
C LEU A 409 -3.29 0.13 -8.32
N LEU A 410 -3.95 -0.96 -8.69
CA LEU A 410 -3.29 -2.11 -9.30
C LEU A 410 -2.67 -1.76 -10.65
N GLU A 411 -3.34 -0.96 -11.50
CA GLU A 411 -2.83 -0.52 -12.80
C GLU A 411 -1.54 0.31 -12.69
N TYR A 412 -1.38 1.08 -11.60
CA TYR A 412 -0.12 1.77 -11.29
C TYR A 412 0.95 0.81 -10.77
N ASP A 413 0.57 -0.12 -9.88
CA ASP A 413 1.50 -1.08 -9.29
C ASP A 413 1.99 -2.13 -10.31
N ASP A 414 1.18 -2.45 -11.31
CA ASP A 414 1.56 -3.38 -12.40
C ASP A 414 2.79 -2.90 -13.18
N VAL A 415 2.97 -1.57 -13.33
CA VAL A 415 4.16 -0.99 -13.97
C VAL A 415 5.40 -1.31 -13.14
N MET A 416 5.34 -1.04 -11.84
CA MET A 416 6.43 -1.35 -10.91
C MET A 416 6.68 -2.87 -10.83
N ASN A 417 5.62 -3.68 -10.89
CA ASN A 417 5.75 -5.14 -10.83
C ASN A 417 6.51 -5.70 -12.05
N GLN A 418 6.22 -5.20 -13.26
CA GLN A 418 6.96 -5.59 -14.47
C GLN A 418 8.45 -5.25 -14.37
N GLN A 419 8.77 -4.07 -13.86
CA GLN A 419 10.17 -3.66 -13.63
C GLN A 419 10.84 -4.52 -12.56
N ARG A 420 10.11 -4.86 -11.49
CA ARG A 420 10.57 -5.75 -10.41
C ARG A 420 10.93 -7.12 -10.94
N GLU A 421 10.13 -7.70 -11.84
CA GLU A 421 10.40 -9.01 -12.44
C GLU A 421 11.75 -9.03 -13.18
N VAL A 422 12.07 -7.96 -13.93
CA VAL A 422 13.36 -7.83 -14.62
C VAL A 422 14.52 -7.75 -13.62
N ILE A 423 14.42 -6.85 -12.63
CA ILE A 423 15.49 -6.68 -11.62
C ILE A 423 15.68 -7.93 -10.79
N TYR A 424 14.59 -8.60 -10.40
CA TYR A 424 14.70 -9.83 -9.60
C TYR A 424 15.23 -11.03 -10.41
N SER A 425 14.98 -11.08 -11.71
CA SER A 425 15.63 -12.05 -12.58
C SER A 425 17.14 -11.84 -12.60
N LEU A 426 17.60 -10.59 -12.80
CA LEU A 426 19.03 -10.25 -12.73
C LEU A 426 19.62 -10.58 -11.35
N ARG A 427 18.88 -10.33 -10.29
CA ARG A 427 19.29 -10.62 -8.93
C ARG A 427 19.41 -12.13 -8.68
N SER A 428 18.50 -12.94 -9.23
CA SER A 428 18.59 -14.40 -9.16
C SER A 428 19.81 -14.93 -9.90
N PHE A 429 20.10 -14.42 -11.09
CA PHE A 429 21.35 -14.74 -11.81
C PHE A 429 22.58 -14.38 -10.98
N ALA A 430 22.57 -13.22 -10.32
CA ALA A 430 23.69 -12.80 -9.46
C ALA A 430 23.87 -13.73 -8.23
N LEU A 431 22.78 -14.29 -7.69
CA LEU A 431 22.80 -15.23 -6.57
C LEU A 431 23.24 -16.65 -6.99
N GLU A 432 22.77 -17.11 -8.14
CA GLU A 432 23.08 -18.43 -8.66
C GLU A 432 24.54 -18.50 -9.17
N GLY A 433 25.05 -17.39 -9.71
CA GLY A 433 26.42 -17.32 -10.23
C GLY A 433 26.59 -18.08 -11.54
N GLY A 434 27.83 -18.42 -11.85
CA GLY A 434 28.15 -19.28 -13.01
C GLY A 434 28.51 -18.51 -14.29
N GLU A 435 28.60 -19.25 -15.41
CA GLU A 435 29.02 -18.71 -16.71
C GLU A 435 27.96 -17.76 -17.31
N GLU A 436 26.68 -17.96 -16.98
CA GLU A 436 25.60 -17.09 -17.44
C GLU A 436 25.71 -15.69 -16.84
N LEU A 437 25.99 -15.60 -15.53
CA LEU A 437 26.24 -14.32 -14.85
C LEU A 437 27.42 -13.59 -15.45
N LYS A 438 28.50 -14.32 -15.76
CA LYS A 438 29.69 -13.75 -16.40
C LYS A 438 29.38 -13.24 -17.80
N GLY A 439 28.55 -13.96 -18.57
CA GLY A 439 28.08 -13.53 -19.88
C GLY A 439 27.29 -12.22 -19.81
N GLU A 440 26.39 -12.11 -18.83
CA GLU A 440 25.60 -10.88 -18.61
C GLU A 440 26.47 -9.70 -18.14
N ALA A 441 27.40 -9.96 -17.24
CA ALA A 441 28.37 -8.95 -16.79
C ALA A 441 29.22 -8.40 -17.92
N VAL A 442 29.63 -9.24 -18.88
CA VAL A 442 30.37 -8.81 -20.07
C VAL A 442 29.51 -7.87 -20.92
N LYS A 443 28.21 -8.20 -21.14
CA LYS A 443 27.29 -7.33 -21.88
C LYS A 443 27.10 -5.99 -21.19
N MET A 444 26.93 -5.97 -19.85
CA MET A 444 26.81 -4.74 -19.09
C MET A 444 28.04 -3.85 -19.26
N VAL A 445 29.24 -4.43 -19.22
CA VAL A 445 30.48 -3.66 -19.45
C VAL A 445 30.53 -3.12 -20.88
N GLN A 446 30.15 -3.92 -21.88
CA GLN A 446 30.09 -3.49 -23.29
C GLN A 446 29.18 -2.28 -23.48
N GLU A 447 27.94 -2.41 -22.99
CA GLU A 447 26.94 -1.36 -23.13
C GLU A 447 27.30 -0.08 -22.36
N ALA A 448 27.81 -0.22 -21.12
CA ALA A 448 28.25 0.91 -20.31
C ALA A 448 29.36 1.73 -20.98
N VAL A 449 30.35 1.03 -21.51
CA VAL A 449 31.51 1.66 -22.15
C VAL A 449 31.16 2.27 -23.50
N ALA A 450 30.37 1.55 -24.34
CA ALA A 450 29.92 2.05 -25.62
C ALA A 450 29.08 3.32 -25.47
N ARG A 451 28.10 3.29 -24.56
CA ARG A 451 27.21 4.43 -24.29
C ARG A 451 27.98 5.65 -23.73
N ARG A 452 29.03 5.42 -22.94
CA ARG A 452 29.85 6.50 -22.41
C ARG A 452 30.54 7.25 -23.54
N VAL A 453 31.06 6.51 -24.52
CA VAL A 453 31.68 7.08 -25.74
C VAL A 453 30.64 7.83 -26.58
N GLU A 454 29.48 7.21 -26.82
CA GLU A 454 28.40 7.85 -27.55
C GLU A 454 27.95 9.17 -26.91
N THR A 455 27.82 9.17 -25.56
CA THR A 455 27.42 10.37 -24.82
C THR A 455 28.47 11.46 -24.86
N ALA A 456 29.75 11.09 -24.72
CA ALA A 456 30.87 12.04 -24.72
C ALA A 456 31.11 12.67 -26.10
N LEU A 457 30.77 11.94 -27.17
CA LEU A 457 30.96 12.39 -28.55
C LEU A 457 29.64 12.88 -29.22
N ALA A 458 28.55 12.91 -28.44
CA ALA A 458 27.25 13.33 -28.96
C ALA A 458 27.26 14.79 -29.44
N GLY A 459 26.88 14.99 -30.72
CA GLY A 459 26.80 16.33 -31.35
C GLY A 459 27.99 16.69 -32.24
N GLU A 460 29.06 15.89 -32.24
CA GLU A 460 30.26 16.12 -33.08
C GLU A 460 30.36 15.00 -34.13
N GLU A 461 29.91 15.29 -35.35
CA GLU A 461 29.91 14.31 -36.46
C GLU A 461 31.33 14.07 -37.03
N ASP A 462 32.20 15.09 -37.01
CA ASP A 462 33.55 14.96 -37.55
C ASP A 462 34.52 14.42 -36.49
N PRO A 463 35.21 13.29 -36.72
CA PRO A 463 36.20 12.75 -35.78
C PRO A 463 37.35 13.71 -35.45
N MET A 464 37.58 14.72 -36.26
CA MET A 464 38.62 15.73 -36.00
C MET A 464 38.22 16.71 -34.87
N ASP A 465 36.97 16.93 -34.68
CA ASP A 465 36.42 17.84 -33.64
C ASP A 465 36.25 17.17 -32.27
N TRP A 466 36.42 15.86 -32.19
CA TRP A 466 36.27 15.12 -30.90
C TRP A 466 37.27 15.54 -29.87
N ASP A 467 36.84 15.88 -28.66
CA ASP A 467 37.71 16.09 -27.51
C ASP A 467 38.21 14.74 -26.94
N VAL A 468 39.16 14.16 -27.66
CA VAL A 468 39.78 12.87 -27.32
C VAL A 468 40.53 12.93 -25.98
N ALA A 469 41.05 14.08 -25.61
CA ALA A 469 41.79 14.22 -24.34
C ALA A 469 40.85 14.10 -23.13
N LEU A 470 39.69 14.74 -23.22
CA LEU A 470 38.63 14.63 -22.21
C LEU A 470 38.07 13.20 -22.15
N LEU A 471 37.75 12.58 -23.29
CA LEU A 471 37.26 11.21 -23.37
C LEU A 471 38.28 10.20 -22.78
N ARG A 472 39.56 10.33 -23.10
CA ARG A 472 40.59 9.47 -22.55
C ARG A 472 40.69 9.60 -21.04
N GLN A 473 40.66 10.82 -20.52
CA GLN A 473 40.65 11.06 -19.08
C GLN A 473 39.41 10.45 -18.42
N ASP A 474 38.27 10.60 -19.02
CA ASP A 474 37.00 10.06 -18.52
C ASP A 474 36.98 8.52 -18.46
N LEU A 475 37.42 7.85 -19.54
CA LEU A 475 37.56 6.39 -19.59
C LEU A 475 38.56 5.84 -18.58
N LEU A 476 39.64 6.56 -18.36
CA LEU A 476 40.65 6.20 -17.36
C LEU A 476 40.10 6.39 -15.94
N MET A 477 39.38 7.46 -15.69
CA MET A 477 38.84 7.78 -14.37
C MET A 477 37.75 6.78 -13.95
N HIS A 478 36.82 6.43 -14.85
CA HIS A 478 35.69 5.59 -14.53
C HIS A 478 35.97 4.09 -14.68
N TYR A 479 36.69 3.71 -15.74
CA TYR A 479 36.82 2.28 -16.07
C TYR A 479 38.26 1.76 -16.02
N LEU A 480 39.25 2.60 -15.73
CA LEU A 480 40.66 2.31 -15.83
C LEU A 480 41.07 1.79 -17.23
N LEU A 481 40.42 2.30 -18.26
CA LEU A 481 40.65 1.88 -19.65
C LEU A 481 41.57 2.83 -20.37
N THR A 482 42.52 2.25 -21.09
CA THR A 482 43.30 2.93 -22.13
C THR A 482 42.96 2.29 -23.49
N VAL A 483 42.56 3.10 -24.45
CA VAL A 483 42.08 2.61 -25.75
C VAL A 483 43.03 3.14 -26.83
N PRO A 484 43.69 2.25 -27.59
CA PRO A 484 44.78 2.67 -28.52
C PRO A 484 44.35 3.68 -29.57
N CYS A 485 43.12 3.68 -30.01
CA CYS A 485 42.63 4.63 -31.00
C CYS A 485 42.52 6.07 -30.46
N PHE A 486 42.52 6.27 -29.17
CA PHE A 486 42.50 7.58 -28.51
C PHE A 486 43.85 8.03 -27.95
N GLU A 487 44.92 7.26 -28.16
CA GLU A 487 46.28 7.70 -27.84
C GLU A 487 46.80 8.71 -28.88
N GLU A 488 47.86 9.42 -28.55
CA GLU A 488 48.40 10.50 -29.42
C GLU A 488 48.78 10.03 -30.82
N ASP A 489 49.29 8.79 -30.94
CA ASP A 489 49.65 8.15 -32.20
C ASP A 489 48.53 7.24 -32.75
N GLY A 490 47.34 7.24 -32.16
CA GLY A 490 46.24 6.39 -32.52
C GLY A 490 45.47 6.84 -33.78
N THR A 491 45.00 5.87 -34.57
CA THR A 491 44.11 6.14 -35.70
C THR A 491 42.69 6.27 -35.20
N ARG A 492 42.11 7.48 -35.32
CA ARG A 492 40.72 7.74 -34.91
C ARG A 492 39.75 6.94 -35.75
N PRO A 493 38.73 6.32 -35.13
CA PRO A 493 37.65 5.67 -35.87
C PRO A 493 36.85 6.69 -36.69
N PRO A 494 36.32 6.31 -37.86
CA PRO A 494 35.58 7.21 -38.74
C PRO A 494 34.18 7.57 -38.22
N THR A 495 33.62 6.80 -37.30
CA THR A 495 32.28 7.00 -36.74
C THR A 495 32.24 6.79 -35.24
N ILE A 496 31.29 7.42 -34.57
CA ILE A 496 31.02 7.26 -33.13
C ILE A 496 30.73 5.80 -32.79
N THR A 497 29.98 5.09 -33.65
CA THR A 497 29.65 3.70 -33.50
C THR A 497 30.88 2.79 -33.46
N GLU A 498 31.81 2.99 -34.42
CA GLU A 498 33.06 2.23 -34.43
C GLU A 498 33.99 2.57 -33.27
N ALA A 499 33.96 3.83 -32.83
CA ALA A 499 34.66 4.26 -31.60
C ALA A 499 34.09 3.53 -30.38
N GLY A 500 32.78 3.43 -30.26
CA GLY A 500 32.07 2.66 -29.24
C GLY A 500 32.40 1.17 -29.28
N GLU A 501 32.41 0.55 -30.47
CA GLU A 501 32.76 -0.88 -30.62
C GLU A 501 34.23 -1.18 -30.22
N GLN A 502 35.17 -0.35 -30.63
CA GLN A 502 36.57 -0.52 -30.27
C GLN A 502 36.80 -0.35 -28.76
N THR A 503 36.14 0.64 -28.16
CA THR A 503 36.24 0.90 -26.73
C THR A 503 35.56 -0.23 -25.93
N SER A 504 34.41 -0.71 -26.40
CA SER A 504 33.72 -1.88 -25.85
C SER A 504 34.60 -3.13 -25.84
N ALA A 505 35.29 -3.41 -26.97
CA ALA A 505 36.22 -4.53 -27.07
C ALA A 505 37.38 -4.40 -26.06
N ALA A 506 37.89 -3.17 -25.86
CA ALA A 506 38.89 -2.90 -24.83
C ALA A 506 38.34 -3.13 -23.42
N GLY A 507 37.10 -2.73 -23.14
CA GLY A 507 36.38 -2.97 -21.89
C GLY A 507 36.24 -4.46 -21.57
N VAL A 508 35.79 -5.24 -22.56
CA VAL A 508 35.69 -6.71 -22.43
C VAL A 508 37.04 -7.36 -22.13
N LYS A 509 38.10 -6.92 -22.82
CA LYS A 509 39.46 -7.40 -22.56
C LYS A 509 39.91 -7.08 -21.13
N ALA A 510 39.64 -5.88 -20.65
CA ALA A 510 39.95 -5.47 -19.29
C ALA A 510 39.14 -6.29 -18.27
N PHE A 511 37.87 -6.53 -18.52
CA PHE A 511 37.02 -7.41 -17.68
C PHE A 511 37.59 -8.82 -17.56
N HIS A 512 37.96 -9.46 -18.67
CA HIS A 512 38.54 -10.81 -18.66
C HIS A 512 39.91 -10.83 -17.96
N ALA A 513 40.74 -9.83 -18.18
CA ALA A 513 42.03 -9.70 -17.49
C ALA A 513 41.85 -9.57 -15.98
N LYS A 514 40.86 -8.74 -15.56
CA LYS A 514 40.51 -8.54 -14.15
C LYS A 514 39.96 -9.82 -13.53
N PHE A 515 39.03 -10.48 -14.24
CA PHE A 515 38.44 -11.73 -13.79
C PHE A 515 39.48 -12.84 -13.60
N ALA A 516 40.43 -12.96 -14.53
CA ALA A 516 41.54 -13.89 -14.42
C ALA A 516 42.50 -13.55 -13.27
N ALA A 517 42.77 -12.28 -13.03
CA ALA A 517 43.62 -11.83 -11.95
C ALA A 517 43.06 -12.12 -10.55
N LEU A 518 41.73 -12.17 -10.40
CA LEU A 518 41.02 -12.47 -9.15
C LEU A 518 41.01 -13.99 -8.81
N GLY A 519 41.29 -14.86 -9.77
CA GLY A 519 41.37 -16.30 -9.57
C GLY A 519 40.09 -16.92 -8.97
N GLU A 520 40.22 -17.67 -7.88
CA GLU A 520 39.10 -18.36 -7.21
C GLU A 520 38.05 -17.42 -6.64
N TYR A 521 38.38 -16.18 -6.34
CA TYR A 521 37.45 -15.19 -5.77
C TYR A 521 36.64 -14.44 -6.83
N SER A 522 36.93 -14.64 -8.10
CA SER A 522 36.35 -13.89 -9.22
C SER A 522 34.82 -14.01 -9.29
N ALA A 523 34.27 -15.22 -9.13
CA ALA A 523 32.84 -15.46 -9.18
C ALA A 523 32.10 -14.85 -7.97
N GLN A 524 32.68 -14.98 -6.77
CA GLN A 524 32.08 -14.43 -5.55
C GLN A 524 32.08 -12.92 -5.58
N LEU A 525 33.18 -12.29 -6.02
CA LEU A 525 33.28 -10.84 -6.14
C LEU A 525 32.33 -10.31 -7.21
N LEU A 526 32.21 -11.01 -8.35
CA LEU A 526 31.25 -10.66 -9.41
C LEU A 526 29.82 -10.61 -8.86
N SER A 527 29.38 -11.68 -8.18
CA SER A 527 28.07 -11.75 -7.55
C SER A 527 27.88 -10.66 -6.51
N LEU A 528 28.87 -10.42 -5.65
CA LEU A 528 28.78 -9.39 -4.59
C LEU A 528 28.64 -7.98 -5.18
N VAL A 529 29.46 -7.62 -6.17
CA VAL A 529 29.39 -6.29 -6.80
C VAL A 529 28.06 -6.12 -7.51
N MET A 530 27.60 -7.15 -8.26
CA MET A 530 26.33 -7.12 -8.97
C MET A 530 25.16 -6.91 -8.00
N LEU A 531 25.07 -7.70 -6.92
CA LEU A 531 24.01 -7.58 -5.92
C LEU A 531 24.01 -6.20 -5.25
N ASN A 532 25.17 -5.71 -4.85
CA ASN A 532 25.25 -4.39 -4.20
C ASN A 532 24.79 -3.26 -5.13
N VAL A 533 25.14 -3.31 -6.40
CA VAL A 533 24.74 -2.30 -7.38
C VAL A 533 23.23 -2.40 -7.65
N LEU A 534 22.70 -3.61 -7.87
CA LEU A 534 21.27 -3.83 -8.10
C LEU A 534 20.45 -3.34 -6.91
N ASP A 535 20.83 -3.73 -5.69
CA ASP A 535 20.08 -3.39 -4.48
C ASP A 535 20.10 -1.88 -4.21
N GLU A 536 21.24 -1.21 -4.40
CA GLU A 536 21.38 0.24 -4.23
C GLU A 536 20.54 1.01 -5.27
N LYS A 537 20.76 0.74 -6.56
CA LYS A 537 20.09 1.47 -7.63
C LYS A 537 18.59 1.19 -7.70
N TRP A 538 18.16 -0.04 -7.41
CA TRP A 538 16.75 -0.40 -7.33
C TRP A 538 16.03 0.33 -6.20
N LYS A 539 16.66 0.44 -5.04
CA LYS A 539 16.11 1.18 -3.90
C LYS A 539 15.89 2.65 -4.23
N ASP A 540 16.87 3.30 -4.88
CA ASP A 540 16.75 4.70 -5.27
C ASP A 540 15.65 4.89 -6.32
N HIS A 541 15.57 3.98 -7.29
CA HIS A 541 14.53 4.00 -8.32
C HIS A 541 13.12 3.83 -7.75
N LEU A 542 12.93 2.96 -6.75
CA LEU A 542 11.63 2.81 -6.08
C LEU A 542 11.19 4.11 -5.41
N TYR A 543 12.12 4.83 -4.80
CA TYR A 543 11.84 6.14 -4.23
C TYR A 543 11.41 7.15 -5.31
N ASP A 544 12.12 7.22 -6.42
CA ASP A 544 11.80 8.12 -7.53
C ASP A 544 10.46 7.79 -8.17
N LEU A 545 10.13 6.50 -8.33
CA LEU A 545 8.82 6.07 -8.81
C LEU A 545 7.68 6.46 -7.86
N ASP A 546 7.89 6.40 -6.54
CA ASP A 546 6.90 6.85 -5.58
C ASP A 546 6.69 8.37 -5.67
N GLN A 547 7.75 9.17 -5.87
CA GLN A 547 7.64 10.61 -6.11
C GLN A 547 6.87 10.90 -7.41
N LEU A 548 7.19 10.19 -8.49
CA LEU A 548 6.45 10.30 -9.75
C LEU A 548 4.97 9.99 -9.55
N ARG A 549 4.65 8.89 -8.86
CA ARG A 549 3.26 8.48 -8.59
C ARG A 549 2.48 9.54 -7.82
N ASN A 550 3.11 10.18 -6.85
CA ASN A 550 2.48 11.23 -6.05
C ASN A 550 2.23 12.52 -6.85
N ALA A 551 3.09 12.83 -7.83
CA ALA A 551 3.02 14.04 -8.63
C ALA A 551 2.21 13.88 -9.93
N ILE A 552 2.06 12.67 -10.45
CA ILE A 552 1.53 12.43 -11.81
C ILE A 552 0.08 12.92 -12.01
N HIS A 553 -0.72 12.98 -10.95
CA HIS A 553 -2.11 13.42 -11.03
C HIS A 553 -2.25 14.87 -11.49
N TYR A 554 -1.23 15.72 -11.29
CA TYR A 554 -1.21 17.11 -11.80
C TYR A 554 -1.21 17.19 -13.35
N ARG A 555 -0.81 16.11 -14.06
CA ARG A 555 -0.86 16.04 -15.52
C ARG A 555 -2.30 16.13 -16.06
N SER A 556 -3.30 15.78 -15.24
CA SER A 556 -4.71 15.92 -15.59
C SER A 556 -5.13 17.37 -15.85
N TRP A 557 -4.46 18.36 -15.25
CA TRP A 557 -4.71 19.78 -15.53
C TRP A 557 -4.34 20.17 -16.96
N GLY A 558 -3.37 19.46 -17.58
CA GLY A 558 -3.02 19.56 -18.98
C GLY A 558 -3.87 18.69 -19.91
N GLN A 559 -5.01 18.15 -19.45
CA GLN A 559 -5.90 17.25 -20.21
C GLN A 559 -5.22 15.94 -20.66
N LYS A 560 -4.14 15.54 -20.00
CA LYS A 560 -3.47 14.27 -20.25
C LYS A 560 -3.98 13.19 -19.28
N ASP A 561 -4.01 11.95 -19.75
CA ASP A 561 -4.34 10.82 -18.87
C ASP A 561 -3.16 10.51 -17.94
N PRO A 562 -3.31 10.69 -16.60
CA PRO A 562 -2.21 10.47 -15.66
C PRO A 562 -1.62 9.06 -15.70
N LEU A 563 -2.42 8.03 -16.01
CA LEU A 563 -1.94 6.65 -16.08
C LEU A 563 -1.04 6.41 -17.29
N LEU A 564 -1.40 6.98 -18.44
CA LEU A 564 -0.59 6.87 -19.66
C LEU A 564 0.73 7.63 -19.51
N GLU A 565 0.68 8.83 -18.95
CA GLU A 565 1.89 9.62 -18.66
C GLU A 565 2.78 8.89 -17.66
N TYR A 566 2.19 8.34 -16.58
CA TYR A 566 2.94 7.54 -15.61
C TYR A 566 3.66 6.34 -16.25
N LYS A 567 2.97 5.59 -17.10
CA LYS A 567 3.58 4.46 -17.82
C LYS A 567 4.76 4.90 -18.69
N SER A 568 4.62 6.02 -19.40
CA SER A 568 5.66 6.56 -20.28
C SER A 568 6.86 7.08 -19.48
N GLU A 569 6.63 7.88 -18.44
CA GLU A 569 7.69 8.44 -17.60
C GLU A 569 8.40 7.33 -16.81
N ALA A 570 7.66 6.40 -16.20
CA ALA A 570 8.23 5.26 -15.48
C ALA A 570 9.06 4.32 -16.37
N TYR A 571 8.68 4.16 -17.65
CA TYR A 571 9.48 3.41 -18.62
C TYR A 571 10.81 4.12 -18.91
N THR A 572 10.78 5.42 -19.12
CA THR A 572 12.01 6.21 -19.34
C THR A 572 12.94 6.13 -18.14
N MET A 573 12.40 6.32 -16.93
CA MET A 573 13.17 6.19 -15.68
C MET A 573 13.78 4.78 -15.51
N PHE A 574 13.07 3.74 -15.95
CA PHE A 574 13.59 2.36 -15.88
C PHE A 574 14.71 2.11 -16.89
N VAL A 575 14.62 2.68 -18.08
CA VAL A 575 15.72 2.65 -19.06
C VAL A 575 16.95 3.34 -18.49
N ASP A 576 16.79 4.49 -17.87
CA ASP A 576 17.88 5.23 -17.21
C ASP A 576 18.47 4.43 -16.04
N LEU A 577 17.62 3.79 -15.21
CA LEU A 577 18.06 2.86 -14.17
C LEU A 577 18.95 1.75 -14.73
N MET A 578 18.53 1.09 -15.81
CA MET A 578 19.33 0.00 -16.40
C MET A 578 20.68 0.48 -16.89
N HIS A 579 20.74 1.67 -17.47
CA HIS A 579 22.01 2.31 -17.86
C HIS A 579 22.90 2.63 -16.65
N ASP A 580 22.31 3.16 -15.58
CA ASP A 580 23.02 3.43 -14.34
C ASP A 580 23.54 2.17 -13.67
N VAL A 581 22.77 1.08 -13.69
CA VAL A 581 23.20 -0.23 -13.20
C VAL A 581 24.42 -0.71 -14.00
N HIS A 582 24.35 -0.68 -15.34
CA HIS A 582 25.45 -1.11 -16.20
C HIS A 582 26.70 -0.26 -15.97
N HIS A 583 26.55 1.06 -15.93
CA HIS A 583 27.65 1.98 -15.68
C HIS A 583 28.30 1.76 -14.32
N THR A 584 27.49 1.75 -13.26
CA THR A 584 27.99 1.62 -11.88
C THR A 584 28.62 0.23 -11.65
N PHE A 585 28.05 -0.83 -12.26
CA PHE A 585 28.63 -2.15 -12.21
C PHE A 585 30.01 -2.19 -12.90
N ALA A 586 30.11 -1.68 -14.12
CA ALA A 586 31.36 -1.65 -14.87
C ALA A 586 32.43 -0.84 -14.12
N GLU A 587 32.09 0.34 -13.61
CA GLU A 587 32.98 1.18 -12.82
C GLU A 587 33.48 0.46 -11.56
N ARG A 588 32.57 -0.08 -10.73
CA ARG A 588 32.95 -0.73 -9.47
C ARG A 588 33.74 -2.00 -9.72
N PHE A 589 33.34 -2.85 -10.66
CA PHE A 589 34.01 -4.11 -10.93
C PHE A 589 35.43 -3.90 -11.50
N LEU A 590 35.60 -2.98 -12.43
CA LEU A 590 36.92 -2.71 -13.02
C LEU A 590 37.90 -1.99 -12.03
N ARG A 591 37.38 -1.19 -11.11
CA ARG A 591 38.18 -0.45 -10.13
C ARG A 591 38.44 -1.20 -8.83
N VAL A 592 37.63 -2.19 -8.46
CA VAL A 592 37.79 -2.89 -7.18
C VAL A 592 39.15 -3.54 -7.07
N GLN A 593 39.81 -3.38 -5.91
CA GLN A 593 41.05 -4.06 -5.58
C GLN A 593 40.82 -4.95 -4.36
N VAL A 594 41.19 -6.20 -4.45
CA VAL A 594 41.11 -7.14 -3.33
C VAL A 594 42.45 -7.10 -2.63
N VAL A 595 42.49 -6.57 -1.41
CA VAL A 595 43.67 -6.61 -0.56
C VAL A 595 43.49 -7.79 0.39
N PHE A 596 44.39 -8.78 0.25
CA PHE A 596 44.43 -9.90 1.18
C PHE A 596 45.20 -9.45 2.42
N ASP A 597 44.53 -9.36 3.55
CA ASP A 597 45.15 -9.07 4.84
C ASP A 597 46.06 -10.25 5.23
N GLY A 598 47.35 -10.11 5.04
CA GLY A 598 48.32 -11.17 5.41
C GLY A 598 49.56 -11.30 4.53
N GLN A 599 49.76 -10.51 3.48
CA GLN A 599 50.98 -10.53 2.70
C GLN A 599 51.76 -9.21 2.82
N ASP A 600 52.20 -8.90 4.03
CA ASP A 600 53.37 -8.01 4.20
C ASP A 600 54.62 -8.89 4.31
N PRO A 601 55.49 -8.95 3.28
CA PRO A 601 56.66 -9.83 3.28
C PRO A 601 57.69 -9.48 4.39
N ASN A 602 57.45 -8.38 5.12
CA ASN A 602 58.37 -7.86 6.14
C ASN A 602 57.82 -7.87 7.58
N SER A 603 56.74 -8.57 7.86
CA SER A 603 56.22 -8.70 9.23
C SER A 603 56.94 -9.83 10.00
N PRO A 604 57.62 -9.56 11.11
CA PRO A 604 58.43 -10.55 11.84
C PRO A 604 57.62 -11.44 12.79
N ASN A 605 56.30 -11.55 12.66
CA ASN A 605 55.50 -12.33 13.60
C ASN A 605 54.64 -13.40 12.90
N ARG A 606 55.25 -14.57 12.65
CA ARG A 606 54.51 -15.80 12.31
C ARG A 606 53.98 -16.44 13.61
N GLY A 607 52.93 -15.88 14.17
CA GLY A 607 52.11 -16.58 15.14
C GLY A 607 51.05 -17.41 14.42
N ALA A 608 50.75 -18.65 14.92
CA ALA A 608 49.75 -19.52 14.38
C ALA A 608 48.39 -18.79 14.24
N PRO A 609 47.61 -19.09 13.18
CA PRO A 609 46.29 -18.46 12.98
C PRO A 609 45.42 -18.69 14.24
N PRO A 610 44.70 -17.67 14.69
CA PRO A 610 43.76 -17.85 15.80
C PRO A 610 42.73 -18.90 15.41
N PRO A 611 42.29 -19.74 16.37
CA PRO A 611 41.25 -20.72 16.09
C PRO A 611 40.01 -20.01 15.54
N ALA A 612 39.45 -20.55 14.45
CA ALA A 612 38.25 -20.03 13.84
C ALA A 612 37.16 -19.81 14.91
N PRO A 613 36.48 -18.66 14.95
CA PRO A 613 35.38 -18.48 15.86
C PRO A 613 34.32 -19.57 15.61
N PRO A 614 33.72 -20.14 16.66
CA PRO A 614 32.71 -21.17 16.51
C PRO A 614 31.59 -20.63 15.63
N ALA A 615 31.18 -21.40 14.63
CA ALA A 615 30.10 -21.02 13.71
C ALA A 615 28.85 -20.64 14.53
N PRO A 616 28.20 -19.53 14.22
CA PRO A 616 27.01 -19.08 14.95
C PRO A 616 25.93 -20.17 14.83
N LYS A 617 25.45 -20.64 15.98
CA LYS A 617 24.35 -21.61 16.03
C LYS A 617 23.09 -20.92 15.48
N LYS A 618 22.66 -21.34 14.29
CA LYS A 618 21.39 -20.86 13.71
C LYS A 618 20.24 -21.26 14.62
N ARG A 619 19.61 -20.32 15.28
CA ARG A 619 18.31 -20.51 15.94
C ARG A 619 17.22 -20.10 14.97
N TYR A 620 16.24 -20.95 14.80
CA TYR A 620 15.05 -20.65 14.00
C TYR A 620 13.91 -20.29 14.97
N ASN A 621 13.23 -19.16 14.70
CA ASN A 621 12.01 -18.83 15.41
C ASN A 621 10.84 -19.69 14.90
N ALA A 622 9.71 -19.68 15.60
CA ALA A 622 8.53 -20.48 15.27
C ALA A 622 7.92 -20.22 13.88
N LEU A 623 8.45 -19.24 13.15
CA LEU A 623 8.04 -18.85 11.78
C LEU A 623 9.13 -19.09 10.72
N GLY A 624 10.23 -19.78 11.06
CA GLY A 624 11.28 -20.15 10.12
C GLY A 624 12.31 -19.04 9.78
N GLY A 625 12.30 -17.92 10.46
CA GLY A 625 13.29 -16.83 10.29
C GLY A 625 14.59 -17.11 11.04
N VAL A 626 15.74 -16.73 10.46
CA VAL A 626 17.08 -16.86 11.06
C VAL A 626 17.37 -15.60 11.88
N GLU A 627 17.52 -15.72 13.18
CA GLU A 627 18.05 -14.65 14.05
C GLU A 627 19.57 -14.66 14.05
N ILE A 628 20.19 -13.52 13.75
CA ILE A 628 21.64 -13.30 13.88
C ILE A 628 21.83 -12.52 15.18
N ASP A 629 22.50 -13.16 16.14
CA ASP A 629 22.81 -12.60 17.44
C ASP A 629 23.88 -11.47 17.31
N GLY A 630 23.43 -10.22 17.48
CA GLY A 630 24.30 -9.08 17.66
C GLY A 630 24.45 -8.76 19.14
N GLY A 631 25.66 -8.96 19.69
CA GLY A 631 25.94 -8.84 21.11
C GLY A 631 25.55 -7.50 21.73
N GLY A 632 24.71 -7.56 22.75
CA GLY A 632 24.38 -6.48 23.68
C GLY A 632 24.06 -7.08 25.04
N THR A 633 24.88 -6.79 26.02
CA THR A 633 24.73 -7.19 27.43
C THR A 633 23.50 -6.56 28.05
N GLY A 634 22.54 -7.39 28.49
CA GLY A 634 21.42 -6.98 29.33
C GLY A 634 20.78 -8.21 29.94
N THR A 635 20.94 -8.32 31.24
CA THR A 635 20.37 -9.35 32.11
C THR A 635 18.87 -9.27 32.12
N ASP A 636 18.15 -10.36 31.79
CA ASP A 636 16.80 -10.59 32.29
C ASP A 636 16.52 -12.10 32.41
N GLU A 637 15.96 -12.44 33.57
CA GLU A 637 15.67 -13.79 34.08
C GLU A 637 14.60 -14.49 33.25
N VAL A 638 14.89 -15.71 32.82
CA VAL A 638 13.93 -16.61 32.15
C VAL A 638 13.36 -17.58 33.17
N MET A 639 12.05 -17.56 33.33
CA MET A 639 11.32 -18.62 34.03
C MET A 639 11.31 -19.91 33.21
N ASP A 640 11.72 -20.96 33.86
CA ASP A 640 11.80 -22.34 33.41
C ASP A 640 10.41 -22.99 33.41
N ILE A 641 9.95 -23.53 32.29
CA ILE A 641 8.81 -24.45 32.21
C ILE A 641 9.30 -25.73 31.53
N GLY A 642 9.32 -26.80 32.33
CA GLY A 642 9.83 -28.11 32.02
C GLY A 642 9.07 -28.89 30.93
N PRO A 643 9.64 -30.01 30.46
CA PRO A 643 9.30 -30.67 29.19
C PRO A 643 8.16 -31.69 29.33
N GLY A 644 7.20 -31.62 28.43
CA GLY A 644 6.20 -32.65 28.20
C GLY A 644 6.59 -33.56 27.04
N GLU A 645 6.32 -34.82 27.21
CA GLU A 645 6.73 -35.99 26.45
C GLU A 645 6.32 -36.01 24.98
N SER A 646 7.21 -36.61 24.16
CA SER A 646 7.00 -36.91 22.73
C SER A 646 6.35 -38.30 22.55
N PRO A 647 5.52 -38.51 21.53
CA PRO A 647 5.32 -39.86 20.98
C PRO A 647 6.11 -40.07 19.69
N GLU A 648 6.70 -41.26 19.61
CA GLU A 648 7.41 -41.83 18.49
C GLU A 648 6.58 -41.90 17.20
N THR A 649 7.19 -41.62 16.07
CA THR A 649 6.68 -42.05 14.77
C THR A 649 7.76 -42.58 13.86
N SER A 650 7.39 -43.67 13.26
CA SER A 650 8.08 -44.57 12.38
C SER A 650 8.61 -43.93 11.08
N LYS A 651 9.81 -44.39 10.72
CA LYS A 651 10.50 -44.17 9.43
C LYS A 651 9.78 -44.89 8.32
N ALA A 652 9.47 -44.24 7.22
CA ALA A 652 9.26 -44.82 5.92
C ALA A 652 10.14 -44.10 4.89
N ALA A 653 11.05 -44.85 4.29
CA ALA A 653 11.95 -44.44 3.25
C ALA A 653 11.19 -44.39 1.90
N VAL A 654 11.29 -43.29 1.17
CA VAL A 654 10.89 -43.24 -0.24
C VAL A 654 12.12 -42.97 -1.11
N ARG A 655 12.39 -43.93 -1.99
CA ARG A 655 13.42 -43.90 -3.03
C ARG A 655 13.09 -42.81 -4.06
N ARG A 656 14.10 -42.04 -4.46
CA ARG A 656 14.10 -41.21 -5.68
C ARG A 656 14.65 -42.06 -6.83
N ASP A 657 13.92 -42.07 -7.94
CA ASP A 657 14.45 -42.37 -9.25
C ASP A 657 14.28 -41.15 -10.16
N PRO A 658 15.31 -40.82 -10.93
CA PRO A 658 15.26 -39.68 -11.85
C PRO A 658 15.07 -40.20 -13.29
N THR A 659 14.08 -39.70 -13.99
CA THR A 659 14.13 -39.57 -15.46
C THR A 659 12.88 -38.89 -15.95
N ILE A 660 12.98 -37.72 -16.50
CA ILE A 660 12.21 -37.34 -17.68
C ILE A 660 13.02 -36.30 -18.47
N VAL A 661 13.35 -36.74 -19.65
CA VAL A 661 13.88 -35.98 -20.77
C VAL A 661 12.74 -35.26 -21.47
N GLY A 662 12.99 -34.03 -21.88
CA GLY A 662 12.47 -33.68 -23.16
C GLY A 662 11.72 -32.37 -23.31
N ALA A 663 12.30 -31.65 -24.21
CA ALA A 663 11.73 -30.75 -25.20
C ALA A 663 11.59 -29.29 -24.83
N GLY A 664 12.60 -28.56 -25.24
CA GLY A 664 12.65 -27.14 -25.38
C GLY A 664 11.60 -26.58 -26.34
N LYS A 665 11.13 -25.39 -26.03
CA LYS A 665 10.70 -24.45 -27.05
C LYS A 665 11.35 -23.11 -26.73
N GLY A 666 12.13 -22.66 -27.72
CA GLY A 666 12.97 -21.49 -27.67
C GLY A 666 12.22 -20.20 -27.34
N VAL A 667 12.81 -19.45 -26.47
CA VAL A 667 12.51 -18.03 -26.30
C VAL A 667 13.10 -17.29 -27.48
N ARG A 668 12.24 -16.69 -28.30
CA ARG A 668 12.67 -15.79 -29.37
C ARG A 668 13.10 -14.47 -28.73
N SER A 669 14.34 -14.11 -28.94
CA SER A 669 14.86 -12.77 -28.69
C SER A 669 14.05 -11.75 -29.51
N LEU A 670 13.50 -10.75 -28.85
CA LEU A 670 12.95 -9.58 -29.48
C LEU A 670 14.08 -8.56 -29.65
N THR A 671 14.63 -8.51 -30.85
CA THR A 671 15.39 -7.36 -31.34
C THR A 671 14.41 -6.24 -31.70
N PRO A 672 14.65 -4.98 -31.36
CA PRO A 672 13.89 -3.85 -31.85
C PRO A 672 14.35 -3.51 -33.28
N GLY A 673 13.64 -4.02 -34.27
CA GLY A 673 13.77 -3.63 -35.67
C GLY A 673 12.61 -2.76 -36.05
N GLY A 674 12.91 -1.55 -36.42
CA GLY A 674 11.98 -0.50 -36.79
C GLY A 674 11.08 -0.82 -37.97
N GLY A 675 10.05 -0.02 -38.11
CA GLY A 675 9.21 0.09 -39.30
C GLY A 675 7.75 0.14 -38.94
N ALA A 676 7.22 1.33 -38.80
CA ALA A 676 5.77 1.53 -38.92
C ALA A 676 5.29 0.93 -40.23
N PRO A 677 4.27 0.06 -40.25
CA PRO A 677 3.63 -0.29 -41.52
C PRO A 677 2.81 0.90 -41.97
N GLY A 678 3.21 1.42 -43.13
CA GLY A 678 2.48 2.45 -43.83
C GLY A 678 1.03 2.08 -44.06
N ALA A 679 0.18 3.08 -44.07
CA ALA A 679 -1.21 2.99 -44.45
C ALA A 679 -1.32 2.35 -45.84
N GLY A 680 -1.56 1.04 -45.88
CA GLY A 680 -2.01 0.36 -47.09
C GLY A 680 -3.44 0.77 -47.35
N SER A 681 -3.67 1.50 -48.42
CA SER A 681 -4.99 1.74 -49.01
C SER A 681 -5.53 0.41 -49.53
N GLY A 682 -6.08 -0.42 -48.67
CA GLY A 682 -6.85 -1.61 -49.04
C GLY A 682 -8.23 -1.16 -49.49
N ASP A 683 -8.67 -1.67 -50.64
CA ASP A 683 -10.06 -1.54 -51.11
C ASP A 683 -10.98 -2.27 -50.14
N TRP A 684 -11.65 -1.53 -49.26
CA TRP A 684 -12.55 -2.04 -48.21
C TRP A 684 -14.02 -1.90 -48.60
N SER A 685 -14.31 -1.81 -49.92
CA SER A 685 -15.66 -1.61 -50.50
C SER A 685 -16.64 -2.74 -50.16
N ASN A 686 -16.14 -3.92 -49.74
CA ASN A 686 -16.97 -5.09 -49.38
C ASN A 686 -17.13 -5.30 -47.86
N VAL A 687 -16.69 -4.38 -47.01
CA VAL A 687 -16.83 -4.49 -45.58
C VAL A 687 -18.14 -3.88 -45.09
N GLY A 688 -18.99 -4.66 -44.45
CA GLY A 688 -20.27 -4.19 -43.92
C GLY A 688 -20.08 -3.14 -42.80
N ARG A 689 -20.95 -2.12 -42.75
CA ARG A 689 -20.87 -1.02 -41.76
C ARG A 689 -20.79 -1.47 -40.32
N ASN A 690 -21.31 -2.67 -39.99
CA ASN A 690 -21.31 -3.22 -38.63
C ASN A 690 -20.24 -4.27 -38.39
N ASP A 691 -19.47 -4.66 -39.41
CA ASP A 691 -18.40 -5.66 -39.29
C ASP A 691 -17.18 -5.09 -38.56
N PRO A 692 -16.35 -5.95 -37.96
CA PRO A 692 -15.09 -5.54 -37.35
C PRO A 692 -14.19 -4.88 -38.41
N CYS A 693 -13.58 -3.77 -38.06
CA CYS A 693 -12.71 -3.05 -39.00
C CYS A 693 -11.46 -3.87 -39.33
N PRO A 694 -11.12 -4.07 -40.63
CA PRO A 694 -9.96 -4.87 -41.03
C PRO A 694 -8.60 -4.31 -40.57
N CYS A 695 -8.56 -3.07 -40.06
CA CYS A 695 -7.35 -2.47 -39.49
C CYS A 695 -6.91 -3.07 -38.14
N GLY A 696 -7.64 -4.05 -37.59
CA GLY A 696 -7.31 -4.71 -36.32
C GLY A 696 -7.64 -3.89 -35.07
N SER A 697 -8.33 -2.75 -35.20
CA SER A 697 -8.68 -1.87 -34.06
C SER A 697 -9.78 -2.41 -33.13
N GLY A 698 -10.40 -3.54 -33.45
CA GLY A 698 -11.53 -4.10 -32.70
C GLY A 698 -12.84 -3.29 -32.77
N LYS A 699 -12.83 -2.15 -33.46
CA LYS A 699 -14.01 -1.29 -33.63
C LYS A 699 -14.80 -1.68 -34.87
N LYS A 700 -16.13 -1.45 -34.87
CA LYS A 700 -16.96 -1.63 -36.03
C LYS A 700 -16.51 -0.66 -37.16
N PHE A 701 -16.54 -1.12 -38.40
CA PHE A 701 -16.07 -0.36 -39.58
C PHE A 701 -16.62 1.07 -39.62
N LYS A 702 -17.92 1.26 -39.39
CA LYS A 702 -18.56 2.59 -39.30
C LYS A 702 -18.05 3.53 -38.20
N LYS A 703 -17.34 3.01 -37.20
CA LYS A 703 -16.76 3.76 -36.06
C LYS A 703 -15.25 3.86 -36.14
N CYS A 704 -14.67 3.45 -37.27
CA CYS A 704 -13.21 3.48 -37.51
C CYS A 704 -12.93 4.12 -38.90
N HIS A 705 -12.80 3.32 -39.93
CA HIS A 705 -12.47 3.80 -41.30
C HIS A 705 -13.70 4.05 -42.19
N GLY A 706 -14.87 3.61 -41.80
CA GLY A 706 -16.15 3.84 -42.49
C GLY A 706 -16.90 5.11 -42.04
N THR A 707 -16.25 6.08 -41.42
CA THR A 707 -16.87 7.34 -40.97
C THR A 707 -17.12 8.33 -42.10
N ASN A 708 -16.49 8.12 -43.29
CA ASN A 708 -16.61 8.99 -44.47
C ASN A 708 -17.14 8.22 -45.68
N ALA A 709 -17.79 7.08 -45.54
CA ALA A 709 -18.44 6.32 -46.59
C ALA A 709 -19.96 6.31 -46.44
#